data_f41f84eea08499b954bc97242419b208
#
_entry.id   f41f84eea08499b954bc97242419b208
#
_cell.length_a   1.000
_cell.length_b   1.000
_cell.length_c   1.000
_cell.angle_alpha   90.00
_cell.angle_beta   90.00
_cell.angle_gamma   90.00
#
_symmetry.space_group_name_H-M   'P 1'
#
loop_
_entity.id
_entity.type
_entity.pdbx_description
1 polymer ?
#
loop_
_entity_poly.entity_id
_entity_poly.type
_entity_poly.pdbx_seq_one_letter_code
_entity_poly.pdbx_strand_id
1 'polypeptide(L)'
;MSKMKQSFDSYLNSCYSQRGEGHTHTRIGDNALSIKGGSYTIHNLNEFYPKYIKHVFQDGKFEFLTEKQQLEKGPVMVDFDFRYETTIETKQHEVTHINDMVNLYFQEIKEILNIPVNSTIPVFVFEKENVNMLDKITKDGIHMIIGIHMDRSLQILLRRRIATKLKDIWSDLPLQNSWDEVLDDGITKGTTNWQLYGSRKPGNESYLLKYNYNLELDTQSEWCLSINDVKKFDLNQHFPKLTAQYKDHLEFEMLDNIRDEYENIKNSKRSKPVNKLKIVDKNQQFDINDITSRDILDDAIEHFVDGIETKDYYIKETHQYTMCLSENFYNPYDKWIRVGWALKNTHESLFITWIAFSAQCDKFEYDCIPEYYEKWCRFDRCNNDGLTFRSIMYWAKNDNYTKYKEVREETIDYFVDKTVESPTDFDFALVLYHMYKDDYTCVSIKKDIWYVYTNHRWEENEGGTNLRMSISRELFDIYFDKMNIIQQEFKSGTIDSSSEKYEVLSKQAKKLGELSKNLKQRGVKDNIMREAKEIFYDSTFIDKVDANPKLLCFNNGVIDFENKIFRKGKPDDYISKCTNIGYVKLDIIKHKTIIDEINDFMHKLFPQPELRDYMWQHLASSLIGENNDQTFNIYNGNGSNGKSKLVELMAACLGNYKATVPITLITAKRNTIGSTSSEVVQLKGVRYAVMQEPSKGDRLNEGIMKEITGGDPLQGRALFKDSITFIPQFKLVVCTNTLLDVNSNDEGTWRRLCVCEFKSK
;
A
#
# COMPACT_ATOMS: atom_id res chain seq x y z
N MET A 1 -21.03 -44.84 -40.32
CA MET A 1 -21.00 -43.41 -40.02
C MET A 1 -19.96 -43.16 -38.93
N SER A 2 -18.81 -42.60 -39.32
CA SER A 2 -17.71 -42.25 -38.42
C SER A 2 -18.19 -41.17 -37.49
N LYS A 3 -18.27 -41.42 -36.15
CA LYS A 3 -18.45 -40.37 -35.15
C LYS A 3 -17.26 -39.44 -35.27
N MET A 4 -17.43 -38.22 -35.80
CA MET A 4 -16.43 -37.14 -35.73
C MET A 4 -16.00 -37.05 -34.27
N LYS A 5 -14.71 -37.24 -33.96
CA LYS A 5 -14.14 -37.06 -32.63
C LYS A 5 -14.31 -35.59 -32.27
N GLN A 6 -15.22 -35.28 -31.38
CA GLN A 6 -15.43 -33.93 -30.81
C GLN A 6 -14.14 -33.43 -30.21
N SER A 7 -13.69 -32.19 -30.53
CA SER A 7 -12.53 -31.59 -29.91
C SER A 7 -12.77 -31.36 -28.42
N PHE A 8 -11.68 -31.26 -27.61
CA PHE A 8 -11.79 -31.01 -26.18
C PHE A 8 -12.53 -29.69 -25.91
N ASP A 9 -12.20 -28.62 -26.63
CA ASP A 9 -12.88 -27.32 -26.49
C ASP A 9 -14.37 -27.39 -26.84
N SER A 10 -14.76 -28.17 -27.86
CA SER A 10 -16.16 -28.37 -28.21
C SER A 10 -16.91 -29.13 -27.11
N TYR A 11 -16.27 -30.12 -26.49
CA TYR A 11 -16.80 -30.83 -25.33
C TYR A 11 -16.95 -29.89 -24.13
N LEU A 12 -15.90 -29.12 -23.80
CA LEU A 12 -15.93 -28.22 -22.66
C LEU A 12 -16.99 -27.12 -22.83
N ASN A 13 -17.17 -26.59 -24.04
CA ASN A 13 -18.22 -25.64 -24.36
C ASN A 13 -19.64 -26.21 -24.20
N SER A 14 -19.82 -27.52 -24.39
CA SER A 14 -21.14 -28.19 -24.13
C SER A 14 -21.46 -28.31 -22.63
N CYS A 15 -20.44 -28.17 -21.77
CA CYS A 15 -20.56 -28.16 -20.30
C CYS A 15 -20.60 -26.74 -19.71
N TYR A 16 -20.71 -25.69 -20.54
CA TYR A 16 -20.65 -24.29 -20.09
C TYR A 16 -21.85 -23.99 -19.16
N SER A 17 -21.56 -23.37 -18.01
CA SER A 17 -22.55 -22.93 -17.02
C SER A 17 -22.84 -21.45 -17.19
N GLN A 18 -24.10 -21.06 -17.20
CA GLN A 18 -24.50 -19.66 -17.19
C GLN A 18 -24.23 -19.03 -15.83
N ARG A 19 -24.13 -17.70 -15.82
CA ARG A 19 -23.88 -16.94 -14.60
C ARG A 19 -25.03 -17.13 -13.61
N GLY A 20 -24.70 -17.52 -12.37
CA GLY A 20 -25.71 -17.85 -11.33
C GLY A 20 -26.01 -19.34 -11.19
N GLU A 21 -25.63 -20.20 -12.17
CA GLU A 21 -25.70 -21.64 -12.02
C GLU A 21 -24.47 -22.21 -11.30
N GLY A 22 -24.69 -23.26 -10.52
CA GLY A 22 -23.60 -23.98 -9.87
C GLY A 22 -22.62 -24.56 -10.90
N HIS A 23 -21.32 -24.44 -10.70
CA HIS A 23 -20.28 -24.99 -11.57
C HIS A 23 -19.32 -25.88 -10.80
N THR A 24 -18.66 -26.82 -11.48
CA THR A 24 -17.67 -27.73 -10.89
C THR A 24 -16.24 -27.35 -11.26
N HIS A 25 -16.04 -26.71 -12.40
CA HIS A 25 -14.73 -26.31 -12.93
C HIS A 25 -14.75 -24.87 -13.42
N THR A 26 -13.60 -24.22 -13.36
CA THR A 26 -13.38 -22.86 -13.90
C THR A 26 -12.15 -22.86 -14.78
N ARG A 27 -12.23 -22.26 -15.98
CA ARG A 27 -11.11 -22.06 -16.89
C ARG A 27 -10.69 -20.61 -16.85
N ILE A 28 -9.40 -20.35 -16.60
CA ILE A 28 -8.83 -19.02 -16.71
C ILE A 28 -8.62 -18.70 -18.20
N GLY A 29 -9.00 -17.49 -18.64
CA GLY A 29 -8.81 -17.08 -20.04
C GLY A 29 -7.37 -16.65 -20.29
N ASP A 30 -6.87 -16.89 -21.52
CA ASP A 30 -5.58 -16.39 -22.00
C ASP A 30 -5.75 -15.89 -23.43
N ASN A 31 -5.62 -14.58 -23.63
CA ASN A 31 -5.80 -13.96 -24.95
C ASN A 31 -4.64 -14.31 -25.91
N ALA A 32 -3.43 -14.49 -25.41
CA ALA A 32 -2.25 -14.80 -26.23
C ALA A 32 -2.36 -16.20 -26.86
N LEU A 33 -2.96 -17.14 -26.13
CA LEU A 33 -3.19 -18.51 -26.60
C LEU A 33 -4.61 -18.71 -27.15
N SER A 34 -5.42 -17.66 -27.25
CA SER A 34 -6.83 -17.72 -27.72
C SER A 34 -7.69 -18.67 -26.91
N ILE A 35 -7.42 -18.85 -25.61
CA ILE A 35 -8.18 -19.70 -24.71
C ILE A 35 -9.22 -18.84 -24.00
N LYS A 36 -10.51 -19.20 -24.17
CA LYS A 36 -11.61 -18.51 -23.50
C LYS A 36 -11.74 -18.98 -22.04
N GLY A 37 -11.83 -18.01 -21.12
CA GLY A 37 -12.22 -18.28 -19.74
C GLY A 37 -13.72 -18.60 -19.62
N GLY A 38 -14.09 -19.29 -18.54
CA GLY A 38 -15.49 -19.62 -18.28
C GLY A 38 -15.67 -20.57 -17.10
N SER A 39 -16.94 -20.78 -16.72
CA SER A 39 -17.35 -21.74 -15.71
C SER A 39 -18.07 -22.92 -16.37
N TYR A 40 -17.86 -24.12 -15.85
CA TYR A 40 -18.32 -25.35 -16.46
C TYR A 40 -18.89 -26.31 -15.43
N THR A 41 -20.03 -26.96 -15.72
CA THR A 41 -20.59 -28.03 -14.91
C THR A 41 -20.33 -29.35 -15.60
N ILE A 42 -19.37 -30.11 -15.10
CA ILE A 42 -18.97 -31.41 -15.66
C ILE A 42 -19.60 -32.50 -14.80
N HIS A 43 -20.68 -33.10 -15.31
CA HIS A 43 -21.41 -34.16 -14.61
C HIS A 43 -20.77 -35.55 -14.82
N ASN A 44 -20.19 -35.80 -15.98
CA ASN A 44 -19.61 -37.10 -16.34
C ASN A 44 -18.09 -37.06 -16.35
N LEU A 45 -17.50 -37.28 -15.19
CA LEU A 45 -16.05 -37.30 -15.02
C LEU A 45 -15.39 -38.45 -15.77
N ASN A 46 -16.06 -39.59 -15.93
CA ASN A 46 -15.55 -40.75 -16.68
C ASN A 46 -15.41 -40.46 -18.19
N GLU A 47 -16.17 -39.52 -18.72
CA GLU A 47 -16.03 -39.05 -20.11
C GLU A 47 -14.99 -37.89 -20.19
N PHE A 48 -14.97 -37.03 -19.19
CA PHE A 48 -14.12 -35.87 -19.16
C PHE A 48 -12.62 -36.20 -19.04
N TYR A 49 -12.27 -37.05 -18.06
CA TYR A 49 -10.85 -37.35 -17.79
C TYR A 49 -10.09 -37.93 -19.00
N PRO A 50 -10.60 -38.91 -19.74
CA PRO A 50 -9.86 -39.41 -20.92
C PRO A 50 -9.68 -38.35 -22.01
N LYS A 51 -10.66 -37.45 -22.20
CA LYS A 51 -10.54 -36.34 -23.17
C LYS A 51 -9.50 -35.30 -22.68
N TYR A 52 -9.51 -34.98 -21.39
CA TYR A 52 -8.57 -34.06 -20.78
C TYR A 52 -7.14 -34.61 -20.81
N ILE A 53 -6.94 -35.86 -20.40
CA ILE A 53 -5.64 -36.53 -20.44
C ILE A 53 -5.08 -36.52 -21.85
N LYS A 54 -5.92 -36.85 -22.84
CA LYS A 54 -5.50 -36.79 -24.24
C LYS A 54 -5.07 -35.37 -24.64
N HIS A 55 -5.89 -34.37 -24.33
CA HIS A 55 -5.65 -32.97 -24.69
C HIS A 55 -4.34 -32.43 -24.08
N VAL A 56 -4.13 -32.64 -22.79
CA VAL A 56 -2.99 -32.07 -22.06
C VAL A 56 -1.72 -32.92 -22.19
N PHE A 57 -1.79 -34.24 -21.98
CA PHE A 57 -0.61 -35.08 -21.83
C PHE A 57 -0.21 -35.82 -23.12
N GLN A 58 -1.16 -36.10 -24.05
CA GLN A 58 -0.86 -36.75 -25.29
C GLN A 58 -0.70 -35.75 -26.44
N ASP A 59 -1.61 -34.78 -26.55
CA ASP A 59 -1.58 -33.75 -27.60
C ASP A 59 -0.70 -32.54 -27.20
N GLY A 60 -0.19 -32.46 -25.94
CA GLY A 60 0.71 -31.44 -25.42
C GLY A 60 0.12 -30.04 -25.39
N LYS A 61 -1.20 -29.91 -25.27
CA LYS A 61 -1.89 -28.61 -25.24
C LYS A 61 -1.91 -28.00 -23.84
N PHE A 62 -1.71 -26.69 -23.78
CA PHE A 62 -1.84 -25.96 -22.52
C PHE A 62 -3.31 -25.85 -22.10
N GLU A 63 -3.54 -25.99 -20.79
CA GLU A 63 -4.86 -25.86 -20.21
C GLU A 63 -4.82 -25.09 -18.88
N PHE A 64 -5.89 -24.35 -18.56
CA PHE A 64 -5.99 -23.45 -17.41
C PHE A 64 -7.21 -23.74 -16.52
N LEU A 65 -7.55 -25.02 -16.40
CA LEU A 65 -8.68 -25.48 -15.60
C LEU A 65 -8.33 -25.60 -14.13
N THR A 66 -9.27 -25.15 -13.30
CA THR A 66 -9.35 -25.42 -11.86
C THR A 66 -10.64 -26.12 -11.55
N GLU A 67 -10.68 -26.88 -10.48
CA GLU A 67 -11.84 -27.62 -10.02
C GLU A 67 -12.29 -27.16 -8.63
N LYS A 68 -13.59 -27.12 -8.40
CA LYS A 68 -14.15 -26.85 -7.06
C LYS A 68 -13.85 -28.01 -6.14
N GLN A 69 -13.55 -27.67 -4.90
CA GLN A 69 -13.40 -28.67 -3.85
C GLN A 69 -14.76 -29.11 -3.31
N GLN A 70 -14.79 -30.30 -2.71
CA GLN A 70 -15.97 -30.77 -1.97
C GLN A 70 -16.06 -29.99 -0.65
N LEU A 71 -17.24 -29.39 -0.34
CA LEU A 71 -17.37 -28.40 0.72
C LEU A 71 -17.33 -28.99 2.14
N GLU A 72 -18.05 -30.09 2.38
CA GLU A 72 -18.18 -30.65 3.72
C GLU A 72 -17.06 -31.65 4.06
N LYS A 73 -16.74 -32.52 3.13
CA LYS A 73 -15.76 -33.58 3.25
C LYS A 73 -15.04 -33.75 1.91
N GLY A 74 -13.77 -34.02 1.89
CA GLY A 74 -13.02 -34.19 0.64
C GLY A 74 -11.61 -34.69 0.89
N PRO A 75 -10.81 -34.91 -0.18
CA PRO A 75 -9.41 -35.27 -0.09
C PRO A 75 -8.65 -34.26 0.77
N VAL A 76 -7.64 -34.72 1.50
CA VAL A 76 -6.71 -33.81 2.20
C VAL A 76 -5.77 -33.23 1.16
N MET A 77 -5.98 -31.96 0.84
CA MET A 77 -5.18 -31.23 -0.13
C MET A 77 -4.37 -30.12 0.56
N VAL A 78 -3.14 -29.99 0.15
CA VAL A 78 -2.16 -29.08 0.76
C VAL A 78 -1.47 -28.29 -0.32
N ASP A 79 -1.36 -26.98 -0.12
CA ASP A 79 -0.65 -26.04 -0.98
C ASP A 79 0.34 -25.26 -0.14
N PHE A 80 1.63 -25.40 -0.45
CA PHE A 80 2.71 -24.61 0.12
C PHE A 80 3.17 -23.56 -0.88
N ASP A 81 3.16 -22.29 -0.49
CA ASP A 81 3.61 -21.14 -1.30
C ASP A 81 4.89 -20.57 -0.68
N PHE A 82 6.00 -20.75 -1.35
CA PHE A 82 7.31 -20.25 -0.95
C PHE A 82 7.64 -18.95 -1.65
N ARG A 83 8.13 -17.98 -0.88
CA ARG A 83 8.60 -16.70 -1.42
C ARG A 83 10.04 -16.47 -0.97
N TYR A 84 10.89 -16.21 -1.94
CA TYR A 84 12.32 -15.99 -1.77
C TYR A 84 12.74 -14.63 -2.32
N GLU A 85 13.95 -14.19 -1.96
CA GLU A 85 14.60 -13.05 -2.62
C GLU A 85 14.80 -13.31 -4.10
N THR A 86 14.82 -12.23 -4.90
CA THR A 86 15.00 -12.31 -6.38
C THR A 86 16.34 -12.86 -6.81
N THR A 87 17.33 -12.93 -5.91
CA THR A 87 18.64 -13.56 -6.14
C THR A 87 18.61 -15.08 -6.17
N ILE A 88 17.51 -15.69 -5.74
CA ILE A 88 17.35 -17.14 -5.70
C ILE A 88 16.69 -17.59 -7.00
N GLU A 89 17.44 -18.30 -7.82
CA GLU A 89 17.05 -18.76 -9.16
C GLU A 89 16.77 -20.27 -9.23
N THR A 90 16.94 -20.99 -8.14
CA THR A 90 16.78 -22.46 -8.08
C THR A 90 15.95 -22.85 -6.87
N LYS A 91 15.40 -24.07 -6.91
CA LYS A 91 14.67 -24.66 -5.77
C LYS A 91 15.56 -24.75 -4.55
N GLN A 92 15.00 -24.42 -3.39
CA GLN A 92 15.70 -24.44 -2.10
C GLN A 92 15.35 -25.67 -1.26
N HIS A 93 14.23 -26.32 -1.56
CA HIS A 93 13.84 -27.56 -0.86
C HIS A 93 14.38 -28.80 -1.59
N GLU A 94 14.70 -29.82 -0.83
CA GLU A 94 15.19 -31.12 -1.26
C GLU A 94 14.21 -32.24 -0.89
N VAL A 95 14.48 -33.47 -1.31
CA VAL A 95 13.66 -34.65 -1.00
C VAL A 95 13.55 -34.89 0.53
N THR A 96 14.56 -34.52 1.29
CA THR A 96 14.57 -34.60 2.76
C THR A 96 13.48 -33.74 3.37
N HIS A 97 13.34 -32.49 2.91
CA HIS A 97 12.27 -31.58 3.35
C HIS A 97 10.88 -32.15 3.04
N ILE A 98 10.71 -32.79 1.87
CA ILE A 98 9.46 -33.43 1.48
C ILE A 98 9.14 -34.62 2.42
N ASN A 99 10.15 -35.44 2.72
CA ASN A 99 9.98 -36.61 3.61
C ASN A 99 9.62 -36.14 5.04
N ASP A 100 10.28 -35.11 5.55
CA ASP A 100 10.00 -34.56 6.88
C ASP A 100 8.59 -33.99 6.97
N MET A 101 8.14 -33.30 5.94
CA MET A 101 6.78 -32.78 5.83
C MET A 101 5.75 -33.93 5.79
N VAL A 102 5.96 -34.93 4.95
CA VAL A 102 5.07 -36.09 4.87
C VAL A 102 4.99 -36.81 6.22
N ASN A 103 6.11 -37.02 6.88
CA ASN A 103 6.15 -37.63 8.21
C ASN A 103 5.40 -36.78 9.25
N LEU A 104 5.60 -35.47 9.26
CA LEU A 104 4.88 -34.55 10.15
C LEU A 104 3.36 -34.64 9.97
N TYR A 105 2.87 -34.64 8.71
CA TYR A 105 1.46 -34.79 8.43
C TYR A 105 0.89 -36.09 9.00
N PHE A 106 1.63 -37.19 8.85
CA PHE A 106 1.14 -38.50 9.37
C PHE A 106 1.21 -38.62 10.87
N GLN A 107 2.19 -38.01 11.52
CA GLN A 107 2.21 -37.92 12.98
C GLN A 107 0.96 -37.20 13.48
N GLU A 108 0.59 -36.06 12.88
CA GLU A 108 -0.59 -35.30 13.28
C GLU A 108 -1.90 -36.00 12.90
N ILE A 109 -1.96 -36.66 11.74
CA ILE A 109 -3.14 -37.45 11.32
C ILE A 109 -3.42 -38.61 12.28
N LYS A 110 -2.38 -39.30 12.77
CA LYS A 110 -2.52 -40.37 13.76
C LYS A 110 -3.08 -39.86 15.10
N GLU A 111 -2.78 -38.61 15.45
CA GLU A 111 -3.32 -37.98 16.67
C GLU A 111 -4.77 -37.51 16.51
N ILE A 112 -5.31 -37.53 15.28
CA ILE A 112 -6.66 -37.05 14.93
C ILE A 112 -7.59 -38.19 14.54
N LEU A 113 -7.08 -39.20 13.81
CA LEU A 113 -7.87 -40.29 13.22
C LEU A 113 -7.47 -41.67 13.78
N ASN A 114 -8.47 -42.54 13.93
CA ASN A 114 -8.26 -43.93 14.27
C ASN A 114 -7.91 -44.73 13.00
N ILE A 115 -6.61 -44.93 12.76
CA ILE A 115 -6.12 -45.60 11.56
C ILE A 115 -5.79 -47.06 11.91
N PRO A 116 -6.45 -48.06 11.30
CA PRO A 116 -6.18 -49.45 11.51
C PRO A 116 -4.74 -49.86 11.09
N VAL A 117 -4.14 -50.76 11.81
CA VAL A 117 -2.86 -51.40 11.45
C VAL A 117 -2.98 -52.03 10.04
N ASN A 118 -1.89 -51.99 9.26
CA ASN A 118 -1.79 -52.43 7.87
C ASN A 118 -2.62 -51.57 6.87
N SER A 119 -3.07 -50.38 7.27
CA SER A 119 -3.64 -49.41 6.31
C SER A 119 -2.54 -48.85 5.43
N THR A 120 -2.77 -48.80 4.12
CA THR A 120 -1.86 -48.17 3.16
C THR A 120 -2.48 -46.88 2.60
N ILE A 121 -1.85 -45.74 2.83
CA ILE A 121 -2.34 -44.44 2.43
C ILE A 121 -1.45 -43.88 1.34
N PRO A 122 -1.98 -43.62 0.13
CA PRO A 122 -1.19 -43.01 -0.95
C PRO A 122 -1.01 -41.52 -0.70
N VAL A 123 0.17 -41.00 -1.04
CA VAL A 123 0.48 -39.55 -1.00
C VAL A 123 1.09 -39.13 -2.33
N PHE A 124 0.53 -38.11 -2.94
CA PHE A 124 0.95 -37.56 -4.21
C PHE A 124 1.53 -36.18 -3.99
N VAL A 125 2.79 -35.96 -4.34
CA VAL A 125 3.47 -34.66 -4.23
C VAL A 125 3.78 -34.12 -5.61
N PHE A 126 3.37 -32.88 -5.85
CA PHE A 126 3.51 -32.21 -7.14
C PHE A 126 4.40 -30.99 -7.01
N GLU A 127 5.29 -30.80 -7.98
CA GLU A 127 6.14 -29.63 -8.08
C GLU A 127 6.16 -29.08 -9.50
N LYS A 128 6.48 -27.81 -9.64
CA LYS A 128 6.91 -27.23 -10.92
C LYS A 128 8.34 -27.63 -11.22
N GLU A 129 8.75 -27.61 -12.48
CA GLU A 129 10.14 -27.92 -12.83
C GLU A 129 11.09 -26.83 -12.32
N ASN A 130 10.73 -25.55 -12.52
CA ASN A 130 11.53 -24.39 -12.15
C ASN A 130 10.80 -23.48 -11.16
N VAL A 131 11.58 -22.63 -10.47
CA VAL A 131 11.04 -21.52 -9.69
C VAL A 131 10.47 -20.45 -10.61
N ASN A 132 9.51 -19.66 -10.14
CA ASN A 132 8.90 -18.57 -10.89
C ASN A 132 9.49 -17.23 -10.45
N MET A 133 10.40 -16.69 -11.28
CA MET A 133 11.06 -15.41 -11.03
C MET A 133 10.14 -14.25 -11.42
N LEU A 134 9.81 -13.38 -10.46
CA LEU A 134 9.03 -12.17 -10.64
C LEU A 134 9.89 -10.95 -10.33
N ASP A 135 9.44 -9.74 -10.72
CA ASP A 135 10.21 -8.50 -10.55
C ASP A 135 10.66 -8.20 -9.12
N LYS A 136 9.89 -8.65 -8.12
CA LYS A 136 10.14 -8.33 -6.70
C LYS A 136 10.43 -9.53 -5.81
N ILE A 137 10.08 -10.72 -6.24
CA ILE A 137 10.23 -11.98 -5.47
C ILE A 137 10.39 -13.17 -6.41
N THR A 138 11.07 -14.19 -5.95
CA THR A 138 11.04 -15.52 -6.57
C THR A 138 10.02 -16.40 -5.83
N LYS A 139 9.14 -17.05 -6.59
CA LYS A 139 8.12 -17.95 -6.05
C LYS A 139 8.39 -19.40 -6.39
N ASP A 140 8.15 -20.27 -5.43
CA ASP A 140 8.11 -21.72 -5.61
C ASP A 140 6.94 -22.29 -4.81
N GLY A 141 6.67 -23.58 -4.89
CA GLY A 141 5.61 -24.19 -4.11
C GLY A 141 5.49 -25.68 -4.32
N ILE A 142 4.78 -26.30 -3.39
CA ILE A 142 4.52 -27.75 -3.40
C ILE A 142 3.03 -27.95 -3.24
N HIS A 143 2.42 -28.70 -4.14
CA HIS A 143 1.09 -29.26 -3.96
C HIS A 143 1.18 -30.69 -3.45
N MET A 144 0.27 -31.08 -2.56
CA MET A 144 0.21 -32.46 -2.05
C MET A 144 -1.24 -32.90 -1.90
N ILE A 145 -1.51 -34.15 -2.27
CA ILE A 145 -2.79 -34.83 -1.98
C ILE A 145 -2.47 -36.05 -1.11
N ILE A 146 -3.06 -36.10 0.08
CA ILE A 146 -3.03 -37.25 0.95
C ILE A 146 -4.32 -38.04 0.71
N GLY A 147 -4.20 -39.32 0.41
CA GLY A 147 -5.31 -40.21 0.03
C GLY A 147 -6.27 -40.56 1.14
N ILE A 148 -6.69 -39.57 1.91
CA ILE A 148 -7.70 -39.63 2.97
C ILE A 148 -8.83 -38.68 2.66
N HIS A 149 -10.06 -39.16 2.71
CA HIS A 149 -11.26 -38.37 2.59
C HIS A 149 -11.72 -37.92 3.98
N MET A 150 -11.51 -36.63 4.32
CA MET A 150 -11.61 -36.09 5.67
C MET A 150 -12.63 -34.91 5.72
N ASP A 151 -13.34 -34.79 6.86
CA ASP A 151 -14.18 -33.61 7.15
C ASP A 151 -13.37 -32.33 7.17
N ARG A 152 -13.96 -31.23 6.66
CA ARG A 152 -13.27 -29.95 6.56
C ARG A 152 -12.87 -29.33 7.90
N SER A 153 -13.61 -29.62 8.97
CA SER A 153 -13.23 -29.12 10.31
C SER A 153 -12.01 -29.83 10.84
N LEU A 154 -11.88 -31.14 10.54
CA LEU A 154 -10.67 -31.91 10.86
C LEU A 154 -9.48 -31.48 10.00
N GLN A 155 -9.68 -31.15 8.72
CA GLN A 155 -8.61 -30.61 7.88
C GLN A 155 -8.11 -29.25 8.40
N ILE A 156 -8.99 -28.39 8.91
CA ILE A 156 -8.61 -27.12 9.56
C ILE A 156 -7.84 -27.37 10.85
N LEU A 157 -8.25 -28.35 11.66
CA LEU A 157 -7.52 -28.73 12.86
C LEU A 157 -6.11 -29.21 12.52
N LEU A 158 -6.02 -30.12 11.55
CA LEU A 158 -4.75 -30.63 11.04
C LEU A 158 -3.82 -29.50 10.58
N ARG A 159 -4.32 -28.58 9.74
CA ARG A 159 -3.54 -27.43 9.28
C ARG A 159 -3.00 -26.60 10.44
N ARG A 160 -3.84 -26.29 11.45
CA ARG A 160 -3.41 -25.50 12.62
C ARG A 160 -2.24 -26.17 13.37
N ARG A 161 -2.32 -27.48 13.55
CA ARG A 161 -1.26 -28.26 14.21
C ARG A 161 0.04 -28.29 13.37
N ILE A 162 -0.08 -28.49 12.06
CA ILE A 162 1.05 -28.47 11.13
C ILE A 162 1.70 -27.09 11.10
N ALA A 163 0.94 -26.01 10.94
CA ALA A 163 1.48 -24.66 10.83
C ALA A 163 2.36 -24.25 12.02
N THR A 164 2.06 -24.71 13.23
CA THR A 164 2.88 -24.44 14.41
C THR A 164 4.23 -25.18 14.42
N LYS A 165 4.36 -26.27 13.66
CA LYS A 165 5.54 -27.14 13.63
C LYS A 165 6.40 -27.00 12.37
N LEU A 166 5.90 -26.30 11.33
CA LEU A 166 6.62 -26.13 10.06
C LEU A 166 7.99 -25.49 10.24
N LYS A 167 8.10 -24.52 11.14
CA LYS A 167 9.36 -23.84 11.44
C LYS A 167 10.46 -24.83 11.93
N ASP A 168 10.06 -25.86 12.64
CA ASP A 168 11.01 -26.80 13.25
C ASP A 168 11.65 -27.72 12.21
N ILE A 169 10.91 -28.02 11.10
CA ILE A 169 11.39 -28.92 10.04
C ILE A 169 11.98 -28.21 8.84
N TRP A 170 11.67 -26.90 8.63
CA TRP A 170 12.06 -26.12 7.46
C TRP A 170 12.77 -24.81 7.81
N SER A 171 13.38 -24.73 9.01
CA SER A 171 14.06 -23.50 9.47
C SER A 171 15.25 -23.07 8.63
N ASP A 172 15.80 -23.95 7.80
CA ASP A 172 16.92 -23.73 6.89
C ASP A 172 16.49 -23.15 5.53
N LEU A 173 15.18 -23.14 5.20
CA LEU A 173 14.69 -22.53 3.98
C LEU A 173 14.71 -21.00 4.09
N PRO A 174 15.30 -20.27 3.11
CA PRO A 174 15.45 -18.81 3.14
C PRO A 174 14.15 -18.07 2.76
N LEU A 175 13.06 -18.35 3.46
CA LEU A 175 11.73 -17.85 3.21
C LEU A 175 11.59 -16.37 3.57
N GLN A 176 10.89 -15.59 2.74
CA GLN A 176 10.52 -14.20 2.97
C GLN A 176 9.11 -14.03 3.55
N ASN A 177 8.22 -15.01 3.34
CA ASN A 177 6.87 -15.01 3.88
C ASN A 177 6.80 -15.70 5.26
N SER A 178 5.78 -15.35 6.03
CA SER A 178 5.54 -15.96 7.34
C SER A 178 5.08 -17.42 7.21
N TRP A 179 5.29 -18.21 8.25
CA TRP A 179 4.89 -19.64 8.26
C TRP A 179 3.39 -19.84 8.07
N ASP A 180 2.56 -18.90 8.50
CA ASP A 180 1.11 -18.93 8.26
C ASP A 180 0.76 -18.69 6.77
N GLU A 181 1.58 -17.92 6.04
CA GLU A 181 1.41 -17.68 4.59
C GLU A 181 2.01 -18.80 3.74
N VAL A 182 2.91 -19.59 4.28
CA VAL A 182 3.51 -20.74 3.57
C VAL A 182 2.46 -21.82 3.30
N LEU A 183 1.54 -22.08 4.24
CA LEU A 183 0.50 -23.10 4.13
C LEU A 183 -0.86 -22.46 3.82
N ASP A 184 -1.36 -22.59 2.56
CA ASP A 184 -2.58 -21.94 2.09
C ASP A 184 -3.82 -22.37 2.91
N ASP A 185 -4.48 -21.41 3.52
CA ASP A 185 -5.68 -21.60 4.34
C ASP A 185 -6.95 -21.80 3.48
N GLY A 186 -7.01 -21.16 2.32
CA GLY A 186 -8.16 -21.25 1.39
C GLY A 186 -8.33 -22.65 0.79
N ILE A 187 -7.22 -23.34 0.50
CA ILE A 187 -7.25 -24.75 0.06
C ILE A 187 -7.81 -25.64 1.16
N THR A 188 -7.29 -25.49 2.39
CA THR A 188 -7.78 -26.30 3.53
C THR A 188 -9.26 -26.06 3.85
N LYS A 189 -9.74 -24.84 3.76
CA LYS A 189 -11.16 -24.47 3.96
C LYS A 189 -12.07 -24.89 2.81
N GLY A 190 -11.51 -25.28 1.67
CA GLY A 190 -12.26 -25.62 0.48
C GLY A 190 -12.86 -24.43 -0.28
N THR A 191 -12.45 -23.20 0.07
CA THR A 191 -12.94 -21.95 -0.56
C THR A 191 -12.17 -21.58 -1.82
N THR A 192 -10.94 -22.07 -1.97
CA THR A 192 -10.10 -21.88 -3.16
C THR A 192 -10.23 -23.09 -4.08
N ASN A 193 -10.41 -22.86 -5.39
CA ASN A 193 -10.42 -23.94 -6.36
C ASN A 193 -9.03 -24.60 -6.45
N TRP A 194 -9.02 -25.93 -6.60
CA TRP A 194 -7.81 -26.70 -6.84
C TRP A 194 -7.39 -26.62 -8.31
N GLN A 195 -6.12 -26.45 -8.59
CA GLN A 195 -5.61 -26.51 -9.95
C GLN A 195 -5.65 -27.95 -10.47
N LEU A 196 -6.41 -28.22 -11.52
CA LEU A 196 -6.53 -29.56 -12.07
C LEU A 196 -5.18 -30.06 -12.56
N TYR A 197 -4.82 -31.29 -12.23
CA TYR A 197 -3.51 -31.86 -12.54
C TYR A 197 -3.16 -31.73 -14.04
N GLY A 198 -1.99 -31.16 -14.34
CA GLY A 198 -1.53 -30.84 -15.70
C GLY A 198 -1.96 -29.47 -16.22
N SER A 199 -2.95 -28.82 -15.60
CA SER A 199 -3.29 -27.43 -15.87
C SER A 199 -2.28 -26.47 -15.23
N ARG A 200 -2.27 -25.22 -15.68
CA ARG A 200 -1.39 -24.15 -15.19
C ARG A 200 -2.10 -22.81 -15.11
N LYS A 201 -1.56 -21.86 -14.36
CA LYS A 201 -1.97 -20.46 -14.49
C LYS A 201 -1.30 -19.85 -15.72
N PRO A 202 -1.93 -18.89 -16.43
CA PRO A 202 -1.27 -18.19 -17.55
C PRO A 202 0.12 -17.68 -17.18
N GLY A 203 1.10 -17.90 -18.06
CA GLY A 203 2.49 -17.52 -17.82
C GLY A 203 3.28 -18.37 -16.83
N ASN A 204 2.68 -19.43 -16.25
CA ASN A 204 3.33 -20.30 -15.27
C ASN A 204 3.48 -21.73 -15.77
N GLU A 205 4.33 -22.51 -15.11
CA GLU A 205 4.45 -23.96 -15.31
C GLU A 205 3.32 -24.69 -14.57
N SER A 206 3.01 -25.92 -15.04
CA SER A 206 2.10 -26.81 -14.33
C SER A 206 2.80 -27.56 -13.21
N TYR A 207 2.06 -27.85 -12.14
CA TYR A 207 2.50 -28.81 -11.14
C TYR A 207 2.42 -30.23 -11.70
N LEU A 208 3.51 -30.96 -11.65
CA LEU A 208 3.60 -32.35 -12.12
C LEU A 208 3.94 -33.27 -10.95
N LEU A 209 3.46 -34.51 -11.01
CA LEU A 209 3.71 -35.54 -10.00
C LEU A 209 5.21 -35.81 -9.92
N LYS A 210 5.82 -35.48 -8.79
CA LYS A 210 7.25 -35.65 -8.52
C LYS A 210 7.54 -36.84 -7.62
N TYR A 211 6.71 -37.02 -6.59
CA TYR A 211 6.84 -38.16 -5.66
C TYR A 211 5.47 -38.81 -5.48
N ASN A 212 5.51 -40.17 -5.44
CA ASN A 212 4.35 -41.02 -5.20
C ASN A 212 4.71 -41.96 -4.06
N TYR A 213 4.18 -41.67 -2.87
CA TYR A 213 4.44 -42.45 -1.67
C TYR A 213 3.26 -43.35 -1.34
N ASN A 214 3.58 -44.49 -0.73
CA ASN A 214 2.64 -45.25 0.11
C ASN A 214 3.15 -45.22 1.52
N LEU A 215 2.28 -44.87 2.46
CA LEU A 215 2.54 -44.97 3.89
C LEU A 215 1.74 -46.16 4.45
N GLU A 216 2.42 -47.03 5.12
CA GLU A 216 1.84 -48.21 5.78
C GLU A 216 2.05 -48.10 7.28
N LEU A 217 0.97 -48.29 8.04
CA LEU A 217 1.05 -48.39 9.49
C LEU A 217 1.33 -49.83 9.84
N ASP A 218 2.51 -50.14 10.38
CA ASP A 218 2.93 -51.49 10.71
C ASP A 218 2.28 -52.03 12.00
N THR A 219 2.59 -53.28 12.35
CA THR A 219 2.06 -53.94 13.55
C THR A 219 2.59 -53.35 14.85
N GLN A 220 3.66 -52.53 14.80
CA GLN A 220 4.23 -51.79 15.94
C GLN A 220 3.66 -50.39 16.06
N SER A 221 2.71 -50.05 15.20
CA SER A 221 2.13 -48.69 15.06
C SER A 221 3.15 -47.63 14.64
N GLU A 222 4.16 -48.03 13.88
CA GLU A 222 5.12 -47.12 13.23
C GLU A 222 4.79 -46.97 11.74
N TRP A 223 5.08 -45.77 11.19
CA TRP A 223 4.89 -45.49 9.79
C TRP A 223 6.06 -45.90 8.93
N CYS A 224 5.80 -46.73 7.93
CA CYS A 224 6.78 -47.11 6.91
C CYS A 224 6.48 -46.35 5.62
N LEU A 225 7.40 -45.51 5.21
CA LEU A 225 7.32 -44.74 3.96
C LEU A 225 7.94 -45.55 2.80
N SER A 226 7.18 -45.90 1.80
CA SER A 226 7.65 -46.49 0.57
C SER A 226 7.46 -45.55 -0.62
N ILE A 227 8.47 -45.46 -1.50
CA ILE A 227 8.45 -44.59 -2.68
C ILE A 227 8.16 -45.44 -3.91
N ASN A 228 7.10 -45.12 -4.64
CA ASN A 228 6.78 -45.75 -5.89
C ASN A 228 7.45 -45.02 -7.07
N ASP A 229 7.86 -45.75 -8.08
CA ASP A 229 8.43 -45.18 -9.31
C ASP A 229 7.36 -44.40 -10.08
N VAL A 230 7.48 -43.08 -10.11
CA VAL A 230 6.55 -42.18 -10.81
C VAL A 230 6.46 -42.51 -12.31
N LYS A 231 7.52 -43.03 -12.92
CA LYS A 231 7.52 -43.42 -14.34
C LYS A 231 6.57 -44.60 -14.62
N LYS A 232 6.23 -45.40 -13.63
CA LYS A 232 5.27 -46.51 -13.71
C LYS A 232 3.85 -46.12 -13.32
N PHE A 233 3.61 -44.84 -13.02
CA PHE A 233 2.27 -44.36 -12.68
C PHE A 233 1.39 -44.33 -13.90
N ASP A 234 0.38 -45.23 -13.94
CA ASP A 234 -0.62 -45.25 -15.04
C ASP A 234 -1.61 -44.11 -14.88
N LEU A 235 -1.38 -43.04 -15.61
CA LEU A 235 -2.20 -41.85 -15.57
C LEU A 235 -3.64 -42.13 -16.03
N ASN A 236 -3.86 -43.02 -17.01
CA ASN A 236 -5.22 -43.32 -17.48
C ASN A 236 -6.08 -44.02 -16.40
N GLN A 237 -5.43 -44.84 -15.58
CA GLN A 237 -6.09 -45.57 -14.51
C GLN A 237 -6.27 -44.73 -13.24
N HIS A 238 -5.25 -43.90 -12.91
CA HIS A 238 -5.14 -43.28 -11.59
C HIS A 238 -5.37 -41.76 -11.58
N PHE A 239 -5.63 -41.13 -12.73
CA PHE A 239 -5.90 -39.69 -12.81
C PHE A 239 -6.96 -39.19 -11.82
N PRO A 240 -8.08 -39.90 -11.60
CA PRO A 240 -9.09 -39.46 -10.63
C PRO A 240 -8.53 -39.22 -9.24
N LYS A 241 -7.56 -40.01 -8.76
CA LYS A 241 -6.94 -39.88 -7.44
C LYS A 241 -6.17 -38.58 -7.24
N LEU A 242 -5.83 -37.89 -8.34
CA LEU A 242 -5.09 -36.62 -8.36
C LEU A 242 -6.02 -35.40 -8.43
N THR A 243 -7.33 -35.58 -8.20
CA THR A 243 -8.36 -34.55 -8.36
C THR A 243 -9.09 -34.27 -7.06
N ALA A 244 -9.60 -33.03 -6.91
CA ALA A 244 -10.40 -32.61 -5.77
C ALA A 244 -11.78 -33.29 -5.71
N GLN A 245 -12.24 -33.83 -6.84
CA GLN A 245 -13.55 -34.47 -6.98
C GLN A 245 -13.55 -35.97 -6.67
N TYR A 246 -12.37 -36.57 -6.42
CA TYR A 246 -12.28 -38.01 -6.13
C TYR A 246 -12.90 -38.33 -4.76
N LYS A 247 -13.83 -39.33 -4.73
CA LYS A 247 -14.60 -39.67 -3.54
C LYS A 247 -14.16 -40.96 -2.85
N ASP A 248 -13.37 -41.79 -3.55
CA ASP A 248 -13.05 -43.14 -3.09
C ASP A 248 -11.70 -43.23 -2.40
N HIS A 249 -11.19 -42.12 -1.81
CA HIS A 249 -10.09 -42.15 -0.87
C HIS A 249 -10.52 -42.81 0.45
N LEU A 250 -9.54 -43.30 1.21
CA LEU A 250 -9.80 -43.95 2.50
C LEU A 250 -10.47 -43.00 3.49
N GLU A 251 -11.37 -43.54 4.28
CA GLU A 251 -12.04 -42.82 5.36
C GLU A 251 -11.75 -43.48 6.71
N PHE A 252 -11.52 -42.65 7.70
CA PHE A 252 -11.22 -43.12 9.07
C PHE A 252 -12.07 -42.33 10.06
N GLU A 253 -12.41 -43.00 11.20
CA GLU A 253 -13.14 -42.35 12.27
C GLU A 253 -12.21 -41.43 13.08
N MET A 254 -12.77 -40.33 13.57
CA MET A 254 -12.07 -39.41 14.47
C MET A 254 -11.88 -40.03 15.84
N LEU A 255 -10.73 -39.78 16.47
CA LEU A 255 -10.48 -40.19 17.85
C LEU A 255 -11.35 -39.40 18.85
N ASP A 256 -11.81 -40.07 19.91
CA ASP A 256 -12.72 -39.47 20.89
C ASP A 256 -12.08 -38.28 21.65
N ASN A 257 -10.78 -38.31 21.89
CA ASN A 257 -10.04 -37.24 22.57
C ASN A 257 -9.98 -35.93 21.78
N ILE A 258 -10.29 -35.95 20.48
CA ILE A 258 -10.31 -34.74 19.58
C ILE A 258 -11.69 -34.10 19.49
N ARG A 259 -12.72 -34.75 20.05
CA ARG A 259 -14.13 -34.34 19.88
C ARG A 259 -14.38 -32.89 20.30
N ASP A 260 -13.81 -32.45 21.41
CA ASP A 260 -14.02 -31.08 21.91
C ASP A 260 -13.37 -30.04 20.97
N GLU A 261 -12.16 -30.28 20.47
CA GLU A 261 -11.47 -29.40 19.51
C GLU A 261 -12.23 -29.36 18.18
N TYR A 262 -12.71 -30.51 17.71
CA TYR A 262 -13.53 -30.63 16.49
C TYR A 262 -14.85 -29.86 16.60
N GLU A 263 -15.60 -30.06 17.70
CA GLU A 263 -16.89 -29.36 17.91
C GLU A 263 -16.68 -27.85 18.05
N ASN A 264 -15.59 -27.41 18.67
CA ASN A 264 -15.24 -25.99 18.74
C ASN A 264 -15.02 -25.39 17.33
N ILE A 265 -14.32 -26.10 16.44
CA ILE A 265 -14.10 -25.66 15.05
C ILE A 265 -15.40 -25.74 14.24
N LYS A 266 -16.18 -26.81 14.39
CA LYS A 266 -17.43 -27.03 13.70
C LYS A 266 -18.50 -26.03 14.14
N ASN A 267 -18.58 -25.72 15.42
CA ASN A 267 -19.50 -24.74 15.99
C ASN A 267 -19.05 -23.30 15.68
N SER A 268 -17.75 -23.04 15.55
CA SER A 268 -17.26 -21.77 14.97
C SER A 268 -17.64 -21.62 13.48
N LYS A 269 -17.91 -22.71 12.77
CA LYS A 269 -18.49 -22.70 11.42
C LYS A 269 -20.04 -22.71 11.41
N ARG A 270 -20.68 -23.31 12.43
CA ARG A 270 -22.15 -23.35 12.59
C ARG A 270 -22.73 -22.13 13.29
N SER A 271 -21.98 -21.48 14.15
CA SER A 271 -22.17 -20.07 14.32
C SER A 271 -21.90 -19.46 12.95
N LYS A 272 -22.92 -19.34 12.08
CA LYS A 272 -22.96 -18.12 11.26
C LYS A 272 -22.45 -17.07 12.22
N PRO A 273 -21.35 -16.36 11.94
CA PRO A 273 -20.99 -15.26 12.79
C PRO A 273 -22.30 -14.54 12.95
N VAL A 274 -22.78 -14.38 14.18
CA VAL A 274 -23.88 -13.48 14.45
C VAL A 274 -23.23 -12.17 14.11
N ASN A 275 -23.40 -11.78 12.85
CA ASN A 275 -22.79 -10.59 12.24
C ASN A 275 -23.58 -9.40 12.77
N LYS A 276 -23.59 -9.32 14.11
CA LYS A 276 -24.06 -8.15 14.81
C LYS A 276 -22.96 -7.14 14.66
N LEU A 277 -23.04 -6.35 13.59
CA LEU A 277 -22.38 -5.05 13.58
C LEU A 277 -22.75 -4.39 14.92
N LYS A 278 -21.78 -4.20 15.78
CA LYS A 278 -21.90 -3.25 16.88
C LYS A 278 -21.92 -1.87 16.24
N ILE A 279 -23.05 -1.47 15.72
CA ILE A 279 -23.33 -0.06 15.53
C ILE A 279 -23.26 0.54 16.91
N VAL A 280 -22.59 1.67 17.03
CA VAL A 280 -22.25 2.34 18.29
C VAL A 280 -23.51 2.93 18.96
N ASP A 281 -24.60 2.20 19.01
CA ASP A 281 -25.71 2.52 19.89
C ASP A 281 -25.99 1.36 20.86
N LYS A 282 -26.14 1.69 22.13
CA LYS A 282 -26.26 0.74 23.23
C LYS A 282 -27.48 -0.17 23.16
N ASN A 283 -28.42 0.05 22.22
CA ASN A 283 -29.75 -0.58 22.26
C ASN A 283 -30.24 -1.25 20.98
N GLN A 284 -29.60 -1.14 19.82
CA GLN A 284 -30.01 -1.83 18.60
C GLN A 284 -28.82 -2.46 17.86
N GLN A 285 -28.95 -3.76 17.56
CA GLN A 285 -28.01 -4.52 16.76
C GLN A 285 -28.69 -4.86 15.43
N PHE A 286 -28.23 -4.30 14.32
CA PHE A 286 -28.65 -4.75 13.00
C PHE A 286 -27.94 -6.05 12.63
N ASP A 287 -28.70 -7.04 12.17
CA ASP A 287 -28.12 -8.23 11.53
C ASP A 287 -27.86 -7.90 10.06
N ILE A 288 -26.63 -8.14 9.62
CA ILE A 288 -26.20 -7.92 8.22
C ILE A 288 -27.09 -8.72 7.24
N ASN A 289 -27.63 -9.85 7.68
CA ASN A 289 -28.49 -10.69 6.87
C ASN A 289 -29.89 -10.09 6.65
N ASP A 290 -30.28 -9.07 7.41
CA ASP A 290 -31.57 -8.39 7.26
C ASP A 290 -31.53 -7.32 6.15
N ILE A 291 -30.36 -6.94 5.66
CA ILE A 291 -30.20 -5.94 4.59
C ILE A 291 -30.44 -6.61 3.23
N THR A 292 -31.69 -6.65 2.81
CA THR A 292 -32.13 -7.33 1.57
C THR A 292 -32.58 -6.37 0.48
N SER A 293 -32.67 -5.08 0.76
CA SER A 293 -33.11 -4.05 -0.18
C SER A 293 -32.40 -2.71 0.05
N ARG A 294 -32.54 -1.79 -0.90
CA ARG A 294 -32.03 -0.44 -0.79
C ARG A 294 -32.61 0.32 0.39
N ASP A 295 -33.93 0.23 0.58
CA ASP A 295 -34.62 0.97 1.64
C ASP A 295 -34.12 0.53 3.02
N ILE A 296 -33.94 -0.77 3.25
CA ILE A 296 -33.39 -1.30 4.52
C ILE A 296 -31.92 -0.85 4.72
N LEU A 297 -31.15 -0.81 3.64
CA LEU A 297 -29.78 -0.31 3.73
C LEU A 297 -29.73 1.18 4.08
N ASP A 298 -30.58 1.98 3.46
CA ASP A 298 -30.65 3.43 3.71
C ASP A 298 -31.11 3.72 5.15
N ASP A 299 -32.11 2.99 5.68
CA ASP A 299 -32.54 3.05 7.07
C ASP A 299 -31.39 2.67 8.03
N ALA A 300 -30.65 1.61 7.71
CA ALA A 300 -29.52 1.18 8.53
C ALA A 300 -28.37 2.21 8.52
N ILE A 301 -28.13 2.90 7.42
CA ILE A 301 -27.16 3.98 7.29
C ILE A 301 -27.59 5.19 8.11
N GLU A 302 -28.87 5.59 8.05
CA GLU A 302 -29.39 6.72 8.82
C GLU A 302 -29.21 6.48 10.32
N HIS A 303 -29.61 5.31 10.82
CA HIS A 303 -29.39 4.92 12.22
C HIS A 303 -27.90 4.86 12.59
N PHE A 304 -27.04 4.36 11.69
CA PHE A 304 -25.58 4.35 11.90
C PHE A 304 -25.02 5.75 12.06
N VAL A 305 -25.38 6.66 11.14
CA VAL A 305 -24.86 8.04 11.11
C VAL A 305 -25.35 8.85 12.31
N ASP A 306 -26.63 8.67 12.70
CA ASP A 306 -27.23 9.38 13.84
C ASP A 306 -26.75 8.86 15.19
N GLY A 307 -26.36 7.59 15.27
CA GLY A 307 -25.83 6.98 16.49
C GLY A 307 -24.35 7.33 16.79
N ILE A 308 -23.66 8.05 15.89
CA ILE A 308 -22.23 8.39 16.09
C ILE A 308 -22.08 9.52 17.10
N GLU A 309 -21.36 9.24 18.20
CA GLU A 309 -21.02 10.25 19.21
C GLU A 309 -20.03 11.29 18.67
N THR A 310 -20.04 12.51 19.25
CA THR A 310 -19.15 13.61 18.83
C THR A 310 -17.66 13.24 18.83
N LYS A 311 -17.22 12.41 19.80
CA LYS A 311 -15.81 11.93 19.85
C LYS A 311 -15.41 11.04 18.67
N ASP A 312 -16.40 10.40 18.02
CA ASP A 312 -16.22 9.47 16.91
C ASP A 312 -16.69 10.10 15.59
N TYR A 313 -16.86 11.41 15.52
CA TYR A 313 -17.35 12.14 14.35
C TYR A 313 -16.54 11.86 13.08
N TYR A 314 -15.25 11.53 13.22
CA TYR A 314 -14.40 11.14 12.09
C TYR A 314 -14.95 9.92 11.32
N ILE A 315 -15.75 9.06 11.98
CA ILE A 315 -16.42 7.92 11.33
C ILE A 315 -17.52 8.44 10.39
N LYS A 316 -18.34 9.40 10.85
CA LYS A 316 -19.37 10.07 10.05
C LYS A 316 -18.76 10.82 8.86
N GLU A 317 -17.71 11.60 9.12
CA GLU A 317 -16.96 12.34 8.09
C GLU A 317 -16.38 11.38 7.04
N THR A 318 -15.82 10.24 7.48
CA THR A 318 -15.30 9.19 6.58
C THR A 318 -16.41 8.59 5.71
N HIS A 319 -17.57 8.30 6.30
CA HIS A 319 -18.74 7.85 5.55
C HIS A 319 -19.11 8.87 4.46
N GLN A 320 -19.29 10.12 4.82
CA GLN A 320 -19.70 11.20 3.90
C GLN A 320 -18.68 11.36 2.75
N TYR A 321 -17.36 11.38 3.04
CA TYR A 321 -16.34 11.44 1.98
C TYR A 321 -16.31 10.19 1.10
N THR A 322 -16.60 9.01 1.64
CA THR A 322 -16.71 7.79 0.84
C THR A 322 -17.85 7.88 -0.18
N MET A 323 -18.98 8.45 0.25
CA MET A 323 -20.15 8.65 -0.62
C MET A 323 -19.95 9.75 -1.68
N CYS A 324 -18.89 10.56 -1.58
CA CYS A 324 -18.49 11.53 -2.61
C CYS A 324 -17.79 10.87 -3.81
N LEU A 325 -17.25 9.65 -3.65
CA LEU A 325 -16.48 8.97 -4.69
C LEU A 325 -17.38 8.54 -5.85
N SER A 326 -16.91 8.77 -7.08
CA SER A 326 -17.66 8.47 -8.31
C SER A 326 -17.51 7.00 -8.76
N GLU A 327 -18.15 6.66 -9.87
CA GLU A 327 -18.05 5.36 -10.53
C GLU A 327 -16.62 4.93 -10.85
N ASN A 328 -15.69 5.88 -10.98
CA ASN A 328 -14.27 5.60 -11.15
C ASN A 328 -13.63 4.85 -9.97
N PHE A 329 -14.32 4.79 -8.82
CA PHE A 329 -13.86 4.10 -7.62
C PHE A 329 -14.65 2.83 -7.27
N TYR A 330 -15.96 2.78 -7.54
CA TYR A 330 -16.74 1.58 -7.21
C TYR A 330 -16.88 0.58 -8.38
N ASN A 331 -16.63 0.96 -9.63
CA ASN A 331 -16.65 0.04 -10.77
C ASN A 331 -15.36 -0.79 -10.93
N PRO A 332 -14.12 -0.21 -10.85
CA PRO A 332 -12.88 -0.98 -10.94
C PRO A 332 -12.59 -1.73 -9.63
N TYR A 333 -12.36 -3.05 -9.72
CA TYR A 333 -12.13 -3.89 -8.54
C TYR A 333 -10.93 -3.45 -7.70
N ASP A 334 -9.83 -3.04 -8.31
CA ASP A 334 -8.62 -2.59 -7.65
C ASP A 334 -8.83 -1.34 -6.80
N LYS A 335 -9.64 -0.40 -7.26
CA LYS A 335 -9.99 0.81 -6.51
C LYS A 335 -11.06 0.53 -5.45
N TRP A 336 -12.07 -0.24 -5.79
CA TRP A 336 -13.13 -0.63 -4.87
C TRP A 336 -12.58 -1.36 -3.63
N ILE A 337 -11.66 -2.32 -3.82
CA ILE A 337 -11.05 -3.05 -2.71
C ILE A 337 -10.18 -2.14 -1.84
N ARG A 338 -9.46 -1.17 -2.44
CA ARG A 338 -8.65 -0.20 -1.70
C ARG A 338 -9.49 0.74 -0.83
N VAL A 339 -10.68 1.13 -1.28
CA VAL A 339 -11.66 1.85 -0.44
C VAL A 339 -12.05 0.99 0.76
N GLY A 340 -12.34 -0.30 0.55
CA GLY A 340 -12.63 -1.24 1.63
C GLY A 340 -11.50 -1.34 2.66
N TRP A 341 -10.25 -1.42 2.21
CA TRP A 341 -9.08 -1.42 3.10
C TRP A 341 -8.95 -0.11 3.91
N ALA A 342 -9.10 1.03 3.25
CA ALA A 342 -9.04 2.32 3.91
C ALA A 342 -10.11 2.48 5.00
N LEU A 343 -11.34 2.03 4.74
CA LEU A 343 -12.44 2.01 5.69
C LEU A 343 -12.17 1.06 6.86
N LYS A 344 -11.72 -0.17 6.59
CA LYS A 344 -11.38 -1.18 7.60
C LYS A 344 -10.28 -0.70 8.55
N ASN A 345 -9.22 -0.10 8.00
CA ASN A 345 -8.12 0.46 8.78
C ASN A 345 -8.54 1.67 9.62
N THR A 346 -9.59 2.35 9.22
CA THR A 346 -10.12 3.50 9.95
C THR A 346 -10.97 3.05 11.13
N HIS A 347 -12.05 2.30 10.89
CA HIS A 347 -12.91 1.78 11.94
C HIS A 347 -13.72 0.57 11.47
N GLU A 348 -13.94 -0.40 12.37
CA GLU A 348 -14.65 -1.64 12.09
C GLU A 348 -16.11 -1.40 11.66
N SER A 349 -16.80 -0.43 12.25
CA SER A 349 -18.20 -0.10 11.95
C SER A 349 -18.42 0.45 10.53
N LEU A 350 -17.36 0.89 9.84
CA LEU A 350 -17.45 1.40 8.47
C LEU A 350 -17.70 0.32 7.42
N PHE A 351 -17.91 -0.94 7.84
CA PHE A 351 -18.41 -1.99 6.94
C PHE A 351 -19.70 -1.57 6.24
N ILE A 352 -20.66 -0.99 6.99
CA ILE A 352 -21.92 -0.52 6.40
C ILE A 352 -21.70 0.57 5.35
N THR A 353 -20.72 1.44 5.57
CA THR A 353 -20.29 2.43 4.58
C THR A 353 -19.76 1.77 3.31
N TRP A 354 -18.97 0.68 3.45
CA TRP A 354 -18.46 -0.05 2.29
C TRP A 354 -19.57 -0.74 1.49
N ILE A 355 -20.61 -1.25 2.18
CA ILE A 355 -21.80 -1.77 1.52
C ILE A 355 -22.58 -0.66 0.80
N ALA A 356 -22.83 0.47 1.46
CA ALA A 356 -23.48 1.63 0.85
C ALA A 356 -22.74 2.15 -0.38
N PHE A 357 -21.41 2.20 -0.31
CA PHE A 357 -20.56 2.56 -1.43
C PHE A 357 -20.65 1.53 -2.57
N SER A 358 -20.63 0.24 -2.26
CA SER A 358 -20.74 -0.84 -3.23
C SER A 358 -22.12 -0.86 -3.92
N ALA A 359 -23.18 -0.50 -3.19
CA ALA A 359 -24.56 -0.46 -3.68
C ALA A 359 -24.81 0.70 -4.68
N GLN A 360 -23.84 1.59 -4.92
CA GLN A 360 -23.88 2.57 -6.02
C GLN A 360 -23.61 1.92 -7.39
N CYS A 361 -23.02 0.72 -7.41
CA CYS A 361 -22.74 -0.01 -8.64
C CYS A 361 -23.94 -0.81 -9.08
N ASP A 362 -24.37 -0.71 -10.35
CA ASP A 362 -25.50 -1.46 -10.93
C ASP A 362 -25.32 -2.99 -10.85
N LYS A 363 -24.11 -3.47 -10.59
CA LYS A 363 -23.78 -4.91 -10.45
C LYS A 363 -23.89 -5.41 -9.01
N PHE A 364 -24.27 -4.55 -8.07
CA PHE A 364 -24.39 -4.93 -6.67
C PHE A 364 -25.66 -5.77 -6.43
N GLU A 365 -25.50 -6.87 -5.73
CA GLU A 365 -26.58 -7.76 -5.31
C GLU A 365 -26.60 -7.84 -3.78
N TYR A 366 -27.75 -7.61 -3.16
CA TYR A 366 -27.90 -7.61 -1.69
C TYR A 366 -27.60 -8.98 -1.08
N ASP A 367 -27.90 -10.06 -1.79
CA ASP A 367 -27.61 -11.43 -1.37
C ASP A 367 -26.09 -11.70 -1.21
N CYS A 368 -25.24 -10.85 -1.80
CA CYS A 368 -23.77 -10.93 -1.69
C CYS A 368 -23.20 -10.23 -0.44
N ILE A 369 -24.01 -9.53 0.36
CA ILE A 369 -23.54 -8.81 1.57
C ILE A 369 -22.78 -9.74 2.54
N PRO A 370 -23.23 -10.99 2.81
CA PRO A 370 -22.47 -11.91 3.66
C PRO A 370 -21.07 -12.25 3.11
N GLU A 371 -20.93 -12.37 1.77
CA GLU A 371 -19.63 -12.60 1.12
C GLU A 371 -18.71 -11.37 1.27
N TYR A 372 -19.26 -10.15 1.18
CA TYR A 372 -18.51 -8.93 1.40
C TYR A 372 -18.05 -8.81 2.85
N TYR A 373 -18.88 -9.25 3.81
CA TYR A 373 -18.47 -9.27 5.21
C TYR A 373 -17.33 -10.28 5.46
N GLU A 374 -17.36 -11.43 4.84
CA GLU A 374 -16.24 -12.37 4.89
C GLU A 374 -14.96 -11.76 4.32
N LYS A 375 -15.03 -11.03 3.20
CA LYS A 375 -13.89 -10.30 2.65
C LYS A 375 -13.39 -9.23 3.62
N TRP A 376 -14.31 -8.47 4.22
CA TRP A 376 -14.02 -7.45 5.22
C TRP A 376 -13.29 -8.02 6.44
N CYS A 377 -13.70 -9.16 6.94
CA CYS A 377 -13.05 -9.84 8.07
C CYS A 377 -11.62 -10.34 7.73
N ARG A 378 -11.36 -10.61 6.43
CA ARG A 378 -10.04 -11.03 5.94
C ARG A 378 -9.09 -9.87 5.64
N PHE A 379 -9.56 -8.63 5.69
CA PHE A 379 -8.69 -7.48 5.52
C PHE A 379 -7.73 -7.39 6.72
N ASP A 380 -6.44 -7.57 6.46
CA ASP A 380 -5.42 -7.46 7.48
C ASP A 380 -5.08 -5.98 7.71
N ARG A 381 -5.13 -5.53 8.96
CA ARG A 381 -4.89 -4.13 9.34
C ARG A 381 -3.44 -3.66 9.10
N CYS A 382 -2.51 -4.59 8.91
CA CYS A 382 -1.08 -4.27 8.84
C CYS A 382 -0.50 -4.22 7.42
N ASN A 383 -1.17 -4.78 6.40
CA ASN A 383 -0.57 -5.02 5.07
C ASN A 383 -1.08 -4.12 3.93
N ASN A 384 -1.85 -3.07 4.21
CA ASN A 384 -2.58 -2.32 3.18
C ASN A 384 -1.99 -0.95 2.89
N ASP A 385 -0.73 -0.84 2.50
CA ASP A 385 -0.08 0.40 2.03
C ASP A 385 -0.35 1.66 2.91
N GLY A 386 -0.72 1.48 4.18
CA GLY A 386 -1.05 2.57 5.08
C GLY A 386 -2.33 3.34 4.73
N LEU A 387 -3.27 2.76 3.97
CA LEU A 387 -4.54 3.37 3.58
C LEU A 387 -5.44 3.59 4.80
N THR A 388 -6.00 4.80 4.95
CA THR A 388 -6.88 5.20 6.05
C THR A 388 -7.95 6.19 5.56
N PHE A 389 -8.75 6.75 6.48
CA PHE A 389 -9.68 7.84 6.17
C PHE A 389 -9.02 9.02 5.43
N ARG A 390 -7.73 9.29 5.68
CA ARG A 390 -6.98 10.32 4.95
C ARG A 390 -6.88 10.01 3.47
N SER A 391 -6.73 8.74 3.11
CA SER A 391 -6.74 8.29 1.72
C SER A 391 -8.10 8.53 1.04
N ILE A 392 -9.19 8.25 1.76
CA ILE A 392 -10.56 8.48 1.28
C ILE A 392 -10.80 9.97 1.06
N MET A 393 -10.43 10.82 2.01
CA MET A 393 -10.52 12.27 1.88
C MET A 393 -9.73 12.79 0.68
N TYR A 394 -8.51 12.28 0.50
CA TYR A 394 -7.67 12.63 -0.64
C TYR A 394 -8.32 12.22 -1.97
N TRP A 395 -8.87 11.01 -2.04
CA TRP A 395 -9.58 10.55 -3.23
C TRP A 395 -10.83 11.38 -3.51
N ALA A 396 -11.67 11.64 -2.50
CA ALA A 396 -12.87 12.46 -2.63
C ALA A 396 -12.53 13.89 -3.13
N LYS A 397 -11.49 14.51 -2.56
CA LYS A 397 -11.00 15.83 -2.95
C LYS A 397 -10.56 15.90 -4.43
N ASN A 398 -9.96 14.82 -4.96
CA ASN A 398 -9.47 14.79 -6.34
C ASN A 398 -10.51 14.30 -7.35
N ASP A 399 -11.45 13.48 -6.92
CA ASP A 399 -12.47 12.89 -7.79
C ASP A 399 -13.72 13.79 -7.88
N ASN A 400 -14.18 14.33 -6.74
CA ASN A 400 -15.36 15.19 -6.69
C ASN A 400 -15.19 16.35 -5.70
N TYR A 401 -14.46 17.37 -6.12
CA TYR A 401 -14.13 18.52 -5.28
C TYR A 401 -15.34 19.27 -4.73
N THR A 402 -16.44 19.34 -5.51
CA THR A 402 -17.65 20.06 -5.10
C THR A 402 -18.30 19.37 -3.89
N LYS A 403 -18.57 18.06 -3.98
CA LYS A 403 -19.13 17.30 -2.86
C LYS A 403 -18.18 17.24 -1.68
N TYR A 404 -16.86 17.11 -1.93
CA TYR A 404 -15.86 17.18 -0.86
C TYR A 404 -15.98 18.48 -0.06
N LYS A 405 -16.16 19.62 -0.74
CA LYS A 405 -16.30 20.92 -0.09
C LYS A 405 -17.59 21.04 0.72
N GLU A 406 -18.70 20.52 0.19
CA GLU A 406 -19.98 20.45 0.91
C GLU A 406 -19.86 19.66 2.23
N VAL A 407 -19.29 18.47 2.21
CA VAL A 407 -19.05 17.66 3.43
C VAL A 407 -18.16 18.39 4.41
N ARG A 408 -17.13 19.11 3.94
CA ARG A 408 -16.26 19.90 4.80
C ARG A 408 -17.00 21.05 5.48
N GLU A 409 -17.86 21.76 4.75
CA GLU A 409 -18.70 22.84 5.28
C GLU A 409 -19.69 22.31 6.32
N GLU A 410 -20.37 21.20 6.05
CA GLU A 410 -21.25 20.52 7.02
C GLU A 410 -20.52 20.11 8.29
N THR A 411 -19.29 19.58 8.16
CA THR A 411 -18.45 19.20 9.29
C THR A 411 -18.10 20.42 10.15
N ILE A 412 -17.71 21.53 9.52
CA ILE A 412 -17.40 22.78 10.25
C ILE A 412 -18.65 23.28 10.97
N ASP A 413 -19.81 23.32 10.28
CA ASP A 413 -21.08 23.75 10.87
C ASP A 413 -21.48 22.90 12.09
N TYR A 414 -21.31 21.59 12.02
CA TYR A 414 -21.56 20.69 13.15
C TYR A 414 -20.72 21.06 14.37
N PHE A 415 -19.41 21.27 14.21
CA PHE A 415 -18.53 21.63 15.31
C PHE A 415 -18.79 23.05 15.82
N VAL A 416 -19.18 23.99 14.97
CA VAL A 416 -19.64 25.32 15.38
C VAL A 416 -20.89 25.23 16.28
N ASP A 417 -21.87 24.40 15.89
CA ASP A 417 -23.07 24.22 16.73
C ASP A 417 -22.75 23.59 18.08
N LYS A 418 -21.81 22.64 18.11
CA LYS A 418 -21.33 22.06 19.37
C LYS A 418 -20.68 23.10 20.30
N THR A 419 -19.85 24.01 19.75
CA THR A 419 -19.28 25.11 20.54
C THR A 419 -20.34 26.06 21.06
N VAL A 420 -21.46 26.25 20.36
CA VAL A 420 -22.59 27.06 20.86
C VAL A 420 -23.28 26.36 22.03
N GLU A 421 -23.38 25.05 22.03
CA GLU A 421 -23.94 24.28 23.15
C GLU A 421 -23.03 24.34 24.40
N SER A 422 -21.74 24.04 24.23
CA SER A 422 -20.76 23.97 25.32
C SER A 422 -19.41 24.56 24.88
N PRO A 423 -19.19 25.87 24.99
CA PRO A 423 -18.00 26.54 24.48
C PRO A 423 -16.80 26.28 25.39
N THR A 424 -15.87 25.45 24.91
CA THR A 424 -14.54 25.25 25.50
C THR A 424 -13.45 25.67 24.53
N ASP A 425 -12.25 25.99 25.03
CA ASP A 425 -11.11 26.33 24.18
C ASP A 425 -10.75 25.15 23.24
N PHE A 426 -10.95 23.90 23.69
CA PHE A 426 -10.78 22.69 22.91
C PHE A 426 -11.77 22.58 21.75
N ASP A 427 -13.07 22.90 21.99
CA ASP A 427 -14.07 22.84 20.92
C ASP A 427 -13.78 23.87 19.82
N PHE A 428 -13.36 25.08 20.19
CA PHE A 428 -12.89 26.08 19.22
C PHE A 428 -11.65 25.61 18.45
N ALA A 429 -10.72 24.92 19.10
CA ALA A 429 -9.56 24.36 18.44
C ALA A 429 -9.93 23.22 17.47
N LEU A 430 -10.99 22.44 17.74
CA LEU A 430 -11.55 21.46 16.81
C LEU A 430 -12.16 22.13 15.57
N VAL A 431 -12.95 23.20 15.73
CA VAL A 431 -13.45 23.97 14.58
C VAL A 431 -12.28 24.48 13.74
N LEU A 432 -11.27 25.07 14.38
CA LEU A 432 -10.07 25.56 13.70
C LEU A 432 -9.33 24.45 12.96
N TYR A 433 -9.25 23.24 13.55
CA TYR A 433 -8.66 22.07 12.91
C TYR A 433 -9.44 21.66 11.66
N HIS A 434 -10.76 21.54 11.71
CA HIS A 434 -11.55 21.18 10.53
C HIS A 434 -11.49 22.25 9.43
N MET A 435 -11.29 23.53 9.80
CA MET A 435 -11.04 24.60 8.81
C MET A 435 -9.68 24.48 8.12
N TYR A 436 -8.63 23.99 8.82
CA TYR A 436 -7.24 24.16 8.39
C TYR A 436 -6.36 22.90 8.46
N LYS A 437 -6.93 21.73 8.70
CA LYS A 437 -6.20 20.46 8.86
C LYS A 437 -5.31 20.07 7.67
N ASP A 438 -5.64 20.59 6.48
CA ASP A 438 -4.84 20.34 5.26
C ASP A 438 -3.73 21.38 5.07
N ASP A 439 -3.84 22.54 5.73
CA ASP A 439 -3.00 23.69 5.46
C ASP A 439 -2.00 23.98 6.58
N TYR A 440 -2.20 23.42 7.78
CA TYR A 440 -1.32 23.63 8.93
C TYR A 440 -0.97 22.31 9.60
N THR A 441 0.25 22.25 10.16
CA THR A 441 0.68 21.16 11.03
C THR A 441 1.61 21.68 12.12
N CYS A 442 1.50 21.15 13.34
CA CYS A 442 2.41 21.39 14.44
C CYS A 442 3.45 20.25 14.50
N VAL A 443 4.72 20.55 14.43
CA VAL A 443 5.78 19.54 14.44
C VAL A 443 6.52 19.46 15.77
N SER A 444 6.34 20.45 16.63
CA SER A 444 6.89 20.45 17.98
C SER A 444 6.04 21.29 18.93
N ILE A 445 5.30 20.61 19.82
CA ILE A 445 4.48 21.25 20.84
C ILE A 445 5.36 22.08 21.79
N LYS A 446 6.50 21.51 22.24
CA LYS A 446 7.42 22.15 23.19
C LYS A 446 8.10 23.40 22.64
N LYS A 447 8.51 23.38 21.36
CA LYS A 447 9.24 24.47 20.71
C LYS A 447 8.30 25.40 19.93
N ASP A 448 7.01 25.12 19.88
CA ASP A 448 5.98 25.88 19.15
C ASP A 448 6.31 26.06 17.66
N ILE A 449 6.72 24.95 17.01
CA ILE A 449 7.10 24.96 15.61
C ILE A 449 5.92 24.48 14.76
N TRP A 450 5.52 25.33 13.85
CA TRP A 450 4.41 25.08 12.92
C TRP A 450 4.88 25.15 11.48
N TYR A 451 4.18 24.47 10.61
CA TYR A 451 4.27 24.62 9.17
C TYR A 451 2.91 25.00 8.59
N VAL A 452 2.96 25.83 7.55
CA VAL A 452 1.78 26.23 6.77
C VAL A 452 2.00 25.88 5.30
N TYR A 453 0.98 25.32 4.68
CA TYR A 453 1.00 25.03 3.25
C TYR A 453 0.54 26.26 2.47
N THR A 454 1.42 26.80 1.63
CA THR A 454 1.15 27.94 0.79
C THR A 454 2.00 27.88 -0.49
N ASN A 455 1.51 28.42 -1.61
CA ASN A 455 2.25 28.49 -2.87
C ASN A 455 2.92 27.14 -3.27
N HIS A 456 2.16 26.06 -3.17
CA HIS A 456 2.57 24.69 -3.54
C HIS A 456 3.64 24.06 -2.65
N ARG A 457 3.96 24.63 -1.47
CA ARG A 457 4.96 24.12 -0.54
C ARG A 457 4.60 24.38 0.92
N TRP A 458 5.30 23.70 1.81
CA TRP A 458 5.23 23.92 3.25
C TRP A 458 6.30 24.92 3.69
N GLU A 459 5.90 25.92 4.44
CA GLU A 459 6.79 26.95 5.00
C GLU A 459 6.68 26.94 6.54
N GLU A 460 7.83 27.13 7.24
CA GLU A 460 7.83 27.24 8.69
C GLU A 460 7.08 28.53 9.09
N ASN A 461 6.11 28.38 10.02
CA ASN A 461 5.29 29.47 10.55
C ASN A 461 5.53 29.58 12.04
N GLU A 462 6.33 30.53 12.47
CA GLU A 462 6.74 30.70 13.85
C GLU A 462 5.54 30.91 14.78
N GLY A 463 5.40 30.03 15.80
CA GLY A 463 4.30 30.08 16.78
C GLY A 463 2.90 29.94 16.18
N GLY A 464 2.75 29.46 14.96
CA GLY A 464 1.45 29.38 14.28
C GLY A 464 0.77 30.73 14.10
N THR A 465 1.57 31.80 13.91
CA THR A 465 1.06 33.19 13.91
C THR A 465 -0.07 33.42 12.91
N ASN A 466 0.01 32.85 11.71
CA ASN A 466 -1.03 32.98 10.70
C ASN A 466 -2.32 32.28 11.16
N LEU A 467 -2.22 31.06 11.69
CA LEU A 467 -3.36 30.31 12.24
C LEU A 467 -3.99 31.05 13.43
N ARG A 468 -3.17 31.66 14.29
CA ARG A 468 -3.66 32.47 15.41
C ARG A 468 -4.40 33.73 14.93
N MET A 469 -4.00 34.31 13.80
CA MET A 469 -4.73 35.44 13.20
C MET A 469 -6.07 35.00 12.61
N SER A 470 -6.17 33.80 12.02
CA SER A 470 -7.42 33.27 11.48
C SER A 470 -8.52 33.15 12.55
N ILE A 471 -8.16 32.95 13.81
CA ILE A 471 -9.15 32.92 14.92
C ILE A 471 -9.93 34.26 15.00
N SER A 472 -9.27 35.39 14.80
CA SER A 472 -9.90 36.70 14.89
C SER A 472 -10.53 37.20 13.58
N ARG A 473 -10.35 36.47 12.50
CA ARG A 473 -10.85 36.77 11.16
C ARG A 473 -11.84 35.69 10.73
N GLU A 474 -11.35 34.67 10.05
CA GLU A 474 -12.16 33.66 9.39
C GLU A 474 -13.03 32.86 10.39
N LEU A 475 -12.47 32.46 11.55
CA LEU A 475 -13.26 31.78 12.58
C LEU A 475 -14.29 32.73 13.21
N PHE A 476 -13.91 33.99 13.47
CA PHE A 476 -14.87 35.01 13.91
C PHE A 476 -16.00 35.21 12.91
N ASP A 477 -15.67 35.29 11.61
CA ASP A 477 -16.67 35.53 10.55
C ASP A 477 -17.71 34.40 10.51
N ILE A 478 -17.33 33.14 10.68
CA ILE A 478 -18.27 31.98 10.72
C ILE A 478 -19.32 32.17 11.82
N TYR A 479 -18.89 32.48 13.05
CA TYR A 479 -19.84 32.69 14.19
C TYR A 479 -20.69 33.93 13.99
N PHE A 480 -20.10 35.01 13.45
CA PHE A 480 -20.78 36.27 13.23
C PHE A 480 -21.82 36.15 12.10
N ASP A 481 -21.50 35.46 11.01
CA ASP A 481 -22.40 35.22 9.88
C ASP A 481 -23.57 34.32 10.29
N LYS A 482 -23.32 33.27 11.10
CA LYS A 482 -24.38 32.41 11.63
C LYS A 482 -25.34 33.22 12.53
N MET A 483 -24.82 34.14 13.32
CA MET A 483 -25.65 35.09 14.10
C MET A 483 -26.47 36.00 13.16
N ASN A 484 -25.86 36.55 12.11
CA ASN A 484 -26.53 37.43 11.17
C ASN A 484 -27.66 36.73 10.41
N ILE A 485 -27.50 35.46 10.06
CA ILE A 485 -28.55 34.65 9.41
C ILE A 485 -29.76 34.56 10.30
N ILE A 486 -29.61 34.22 11.59
CA ILE A 486 -30.71 34.18 12.57
C ILE A 486 -31.39 35.56 12.69
N GLN A 487 -30.59 36.64 12.73
CA GLN A 487 -31.15 38.01 12.82
C GLN A 487 -31.93 38.42 11.55
N GLN A 488 -31.51 37.93 10.37
CA GLN A 488 -32.24 38.16 9.11
C GLN A 488 -33.59 37.42 9.10
N GLU A 489 -33.62 36.18 9.59
CA GLU A 489 -34.88 35.42 9.74
C GLU A 489 -35.88 36.15 10.66
N PHE A 490 -35.40 36.82 11.72
CA PHE A 490 -36.27 37.66 12.58
C PHE A 490 -36.78 38.88 11.83
N LYS A 491 -35.95 39.55 11.01
CA LYS A 491 -36.33 40.73 10.25
C LYS A 491 -37.29 40.43 9.10
N SER A 492 -37.18 39.24 8.51
CA SER A 492 -38.08 38.83 7.40
C SER A 492 -39.48 38.46 7.84
N GLY A 493 -39.71 38.37 9.16
CA GLY A 493 -41.00 37.97 9.73
C GLY A 493 -41.36 36.48 9.56
N THR A 494 -40.39 35.67 9.15
CA THR A 494 -40.56 34.25 8.89
C THR A 494 -40.82 33.47 10.17
N ILE A 495 -40.43 34.04 11.32
CA ILE A 495 -40.59 33.43 12.65
C ILE A 495 -41.47 34.34 13.50
N ASP A 496 -42.56 33.79 14.04
CA ASP A 496 -43.45 34.51 14.96
C ASP A 496 -42.71 34.82 16.27
N SER A 497 -42.68 36.10 16.65
CA SER A 497 -42.01 36.60 17.85
C SER A 497 -42.60 36.04 19.17
N SER A 498 -43.76 35.43 19.12
CA SER A 498 -44.40 34.76 20.27
C SER A 498 -44.12 33.26 20.34
N SER A 499 -43.39 32.69 19.36
CA SER A 499 -43.10 31.25 19.27
C SER A 499 -41.96 30.83 20.16
N GLU A 500 -42.00 29.60 20.68
CA GLU A 500 -40.90 28.97 21.41
C GLU A 500 -39.62 28.95 20.55
N LYS A 501 -39.77 28.76 19.24
CA LYS A 501 -38.67 28.80 18.27
C LYS A 501 -37.94 30.15 18.27
N TYR A 502 -38.70 31.28 18.40
CA TYR A 502 -38.09 32.60 18.47
C TYR A 502 -37.25 32.77 19.73
N GLU A 503 -37.71 32.28 20.88
CA GLU A 503 -36.95 32.35 22.15
C GLU A 503 -35.65 31.55 22.09
N VAL A 504 -35.69 30.33 21.53
CA VAL A 504 -34.51 29.47 21.34
C VAL A 504 -33.48 30.14 20.44
N LEU A 505 -33.89 30.57 19.26
CA LEU A 505 -33.03 31.25 18.31
C LEU A 505 -32.49 32.60 18.81
N SER A 506 -33.27 33.33 19.61
CA SER A 506 -32.83 34.60 20.22
C SER A 506 -31.69 34.35 21.23
N LYS A 507 -31.83 33.31 22.07
CA LYS A 507 -30.76 32.88 23.00
C LYS A 507 -29.51 32.43 22.24
N GLN A 508 -29.70 31.68 21.16
CA GLN A 508 -28.61 31.22 20.30
C GLN A 508 -27.87 32.38 19.63
N ALA A 509 -28.60 33.33 19.03
CA ALA A 509 -27.99 34.50 18.39
C ALA A 509 -27.20 35.36 19.38
N LYS A 510 -27.73 35.55 20.63
CA LYS A 510 -27.02 36.26 21.70
C LYS A 510 -25.71 35.55 22.04
N LYS A 511 -25.75 34.21 22.22
CA LYS A 511 -24.57 33.39 22.54
C LYS A 511 -23.53 33.45 21.43
N LEU A 512 -23.94 33.32 20.17
CA LEU A 512 -23.06 33.48 18.99
C LEU A 512 -22.38 34.86 18.98
N GLY A 513 -23.09 35.92 19.27
CA GLY A 513 -22.54 37.27 19.37
C GLY A 513 -21.54 37.47 20.51
N GLU A 514 -21.73 36.79 21.65
CA GLU A 514 -20.76 36.78 22.76
C GLU A 514 -19.53 35.97 22.41
N LEU A 515 -19.68 34.78 21.81
CA LEU A 515 -18.59 33.91 21.36
C LEU A 515 -17.72 34.60 20.31
N SER A 516 -18.36 35.22 19.30
CA SER A 516 -17.60 35.93 18.24
C SER A 516 -16.74 37.06 18.82
N LYS A 517 -17.25 37.85 19.78
CA LYS A 517 -16.45 38.90 20.45
C LYS A 517 -15.27 38.31 21.22
N ASN A 518 -15.45 37.18 21.90
CA ASN A 518 -14.42 36.53 22.68
C ASN A 518 -13.25 36.05 21.80
N LEU A 519 -13.49 35.60 20.55
CA LEU A 519 -12.46 35.19 19.58
C LEU A 519 -11.47 36.32 19.22
N LYS A 520 -11.79 37.59 19.48
CA LYS A 520 -10.87 38.72 19.32
C LYS A 520 -9.99 39.00 20.53
N GLN A 521 -10.29 38.40 21.68
CA GLN A 521 -9.53 38.61 22.91
C GLN A 521 -8.22 37.80 22.89
N ARG A 522 -7.12 38.41 23.35
CA ARG A 522 -5.79 37.80 23.35
C ARG A 522 -5.75 36.50 24.14
N GLY A 523 -6.28 36.47 25.36
CA GLY A 523 -6.24 35.30 26.23
C GLY A 523 -6.97 34.09 25.65
N VAL A 524 -8.15 34.33 25.05
CA VAL A 524 -8.92 33.26 24.37
C VAL A 524 -8.14 32.68 23.22
N LYS A 525 -7.53 33.51 22.37
CA LYS A 525 -6.67 33.03 21.26
C LYS A 525 -5.48 32.23 21.74
N ASP A 526 -4.82 32.66 22.81
CA ASP A 526 -3.68 31.96 23.37
C ASP A 526 -4.08 30.58 23.92
N ASN A 527 -5.26 30.47 24.56
CA ASN A 527 -5.80 29.20 25.00
C ASN A 527 -6.17 28.27 23.87
N ILE A 528 -6.92 28.76 22.86
CA ILE A 528 -7.28 27.97 21.66
C ILE A 528 -6.01 27.46 20.97
N MET A 529 -4.97 28.27 20.83
CA MET A 529 -3.71 27.83 20.22
C MET A 529 -2.96 26.77 21.04
N ARG A 530 -3.13 26.74 22.37
CA ARG A 530 -2.57 25.66 23.20
C ARG A 530 -3.23 24.32 22.88
N GLU A 531 -4.56 24.28 22.83
CA GLU A 531 -5.30 23.07 22.43
C GLU A 531 -4.99 22.68 20.97
N ALA A 532 -4.95 23.66 20.08
CA ALA A 532 -4.65 23.44 18.67
C ALA A 532 -3.26 22.79 18.44
N LYS A 533 -2.24 23.08 19.27
CA LYS A 533 -0.93 22.43 19.16
C LYS A 533 -1.01 20.91 19.27
N GLU A 534 -1.85 20.40 20.15
CA GLU A 534 -2.02 18.96 20.37
C GLU A 534 -2.82 18.33 19.25
N ILE A 535 -3.87 19.01 18.78
CA ILE A 535 -4.76 18.50 17.72
C ILE A 535 -4.06 18.46 16.34
N PHE A 536 -3.25 19.49 16.01
CA PHE A 536 -2.50 19.58 14.75
C PHE A 536 -1.15 18.86 14.77
N TYR A 537 -0.78 18.19 15.87
CA TYR A 537 0.54 17.59 16.03
C TYR A 537 0.73 16.37 15.13
N ASP A 538 1.77 16.42 14.28
CA ASP A 538 2.26 15.29 13.49
C ASP A 538 3.77 15.09 13.73
N SER A 539 4.11 14.07 14.51
CA SER A 539 5.52 13.72 14.81
C SER A 539 6.30 13.21 13.58
N THR A 540 5.59 12.73 12.55
CA THR A 540 6.19 12.11 11.36
C THR A 540 6.39 13.11 10.21
N PHE A 541 5.84 14.32 10.34
CA PHE A 541 5.85 15.32 9.27
C PHE A 541 7.27 15.68 8.81
N ILE A 542 8.19 15.90 9.75
CA ILE A 542 9.57 16.31 9.44
C ILE A 542 10.30 15.22 8.63
N ASP A 543 9.99 13.93 8.85
CA ASP A 543 10.61 12.83 8.11
C ASP A 543 10.10 12.77 6.66
N LYS A 544 8.85 13.17 6.44
CA LYS A 544 8.20 13.19 5.12
C LYS A 544 8.61 14.39 4.27
N VAL A 545 8.90 15.55 4.92
CA VAL A 545 9.24 16.78 4.20
C VAL A 545 10.50 16.60 3.36
N ASP A 546 10.41 16.97 2.08
CA ASP A 546 11.45 16.87 1.06
C ASP A 546 12.03 15.45 0.87
N ALA A 547 11.29 14.39 1.27
CA ALA A 547 11.73 13.02 1.11
C ALA A 547 11.58 12.48 -0.32
N ASN A 548 10.59 12.96 -1.08
CA ASN A 548 10.35 12.48 -2.43
C ASN A 548 11.33 13.09 -3.45
N PRO A 549 12.26 12.29 -4.04
CA PRO A 549 13.26 12.78 -4.99
C PRO A 549 12.68 13.13 -6.37
N LYS A 550 11.46 12.69 -6.67
CA LYS A 550 10.84 12.81 -8.01
C LYS A 550 9.93 14.03 -8.15
N LEU A 551 9.84 14.89 -7.14
CA LEU A 551 9.05 16.11 -7.18
C LEU A 551 9.95 17.35 -7.19
N LEU A 552 9.63 18.33 -8.06
CA LEU A 552 10.33 19.61 -8.14
C LEU A 552 9.31 20.75 -8.15
N CYS A 553 9.34 21.62 -7.13
CA CYS A 553 8.38 22.71 -6.96
C CYS A 553 8.82 23.99 -7.64
N PHE A 554 7.89 24.62 -8.35
CA PHE A 554 7.97 25.94 -8.97
C PHE A 554 6.93 26.89 -8.34
N ASN A 555 7.04 28.17 -8.55
CA ASN A 555 6.08 29.14 -8.03
C ASN A 555 4.63 28.90 -8.52
N ASN A 556 4.45 28.27 -9.66
CA ASN A 556 3.15 28.02 -10.28
C ASN A 556 2.69 26.56 -10.29
N GLY A 557 3.45 25.65 -9.64
CA GLY A 557 3.10 24.23 -9.54
C GLY A 557 4.29 23.33 -9.28
N VAL A 558 4.12 22.04 -9.51
CA VAL A 558 5.09 20.98 -9.25
C VAL A 558 5.27 20.13 -10.50
N ILE A 559 6.50 19.84 -10.88
CA ILE A 559 6.83 18.76 -11.83
C ILE A 559 6.87 17.45 -11.05
N ASP A 560 6.11 16.50 -11.53
CA ASP A 560 6.09 15.12 -11.09
C ASP A 560 6.80 14.27 -12.14
N PHE A 561 8.08 13.90 -11.86
CA PHE A 561 8.90 13.14 -12.80
C PHE A 561 8.46 11.69 -12.94
N GLU A 562 7.80 11.14 -11.93
CA GLU A 562 7.27 9.78 -12.00
C GLU A 562 6.12 9.67 -13.00
N ASN A 563 5.17 10.59 -12.90
CA ASN A 563 4.02 10.67 -13.81
C ASN A 563 4.30 11.49 -15.08
N LYS A 564 5.47 12.15 -15.17
CA LYS A 564 5.90 13.02 -16.29
C LYS A 564 4.91 14.15 -16.60
N ILE A 565 4.35 14.76 -15.56
CA ILE A 565 3.38 15.84 -15.66
C ILE A 565 3.79 17.08 -14.85
N PHE A 566 3.33 18.25 -15.31
CA PHE A 566 3.29 19.46 -14.49
C PHE A 566 1.88 19.64 -13.95
N ARG A 567 1.76 19.80 -12.63
CA ARG A 567 0.48 19.90 -11.92
C ARG A 567 0.54 20.91 -10.77
N LYS A 568 -0.61 21.27 -10.23
CA LYS A 568 -0.67 22.00 -8.95
C LYS A 568 -0.04 21.15 -7.83
N GLY A 569 0.69 21.79 -6.93
CA GLY A 569 1.18 21.17 -5.72
C GLY A 569 0.04 20.82 -4.76
N LYS A 570 0.29 19.85 -3.89
CA LYS A 570 -0.65 19.35 -2.89
C LYS A 570 0.04 19.32 -1.52
N PRO A 571 -0.68 19.48 -0.40
CA PRO A 571 -0.10 19.33 0.94
C PRO A 571 0.65 18.00 1.12
N ASP A 572 0.09 16.91 0.57
CA ASP A 572 0.67 15.56 0.64
C ASP A 572 1.94 15.36 -0.23
N ASP A 573 2.34 16.36 -1.00
CA ASP A 573 3.64 16.35 -1.67
C ASP A 573 4.81 16.56 -0.70
N TYR A 574 4.55 17.08 0.50
CA TYR A 574 5.52 17.36 1.57
C TYR A 574 6.77 18.09 1.09
N ILE A 575 6.62 19.08 0.23
CA ILE A 575 7.72 19.88 -0.32
C ILE A 575 7.89 21.16 0.51
N SER A 576 9.11 21.48 0.93
CA SER A 576 9.44 22.77 1.55
C SER A 576 10.29 23.69 0.65
N LYS A 577 10.92 23.13 -0.38
CA LYS A 577 11.80 23.83 -1.29
C LYS A 577 11.10 24.28 -2.57
N CYS A 578 11.60 25.35 -3.20
CA CYS A 578 11.07 25.88 -4.45
C CYS A 578 12.20 26.40 -5.32
N THR A 579 12.06 26.30 -6.63
CA THR A 579 12.96 26.94 -7.59
C THR A 579 12.89 28.48 -7.56
N ASN A 580 11.84 29.03 -6.95
CA ASN A 580 11.52 30.47 -6.90
C ASN A 580 11.26 31.11 -8.27
N ILE A 581 11.11 30.31 -9.31
CA ILE A 581 10.72 30.73 -10.66
C ILE A 581 9.44 30.00 -11.08
N GLY A 582 8.75 30.51 -12.09
CA GLY A 582 7.60 29.84 -12.71
C GLY A 582 8.07 28.82 -13.75
N TYR A 583 7.48 27.65 -13.74
CA TYR A 583 7.65 26.69 -14.84
C TYR A 583 7.02 27.21 -16.13
N VAL A 584 7.78 27.15 -17.21
CA VAL A 584 7.32 27.49 -18.55
C VAL A 584 7.47 26.25 -19.45
N LYS A 585 6.38 25.83 -20.05
CA LYS A 585 6.43 24.73 -21.02
C LYS A 585 7.29 25.12 -22.21
N LEU A 586 8.30 24.33 -22.53
CA LEU A 586 9.20 24.58 -23.63
C LEU A 586 8.43 24.58 -24.97
N ASP A 587 8.57 25.67 -25.72
CA ASP A 587 8.13 25.81 -27.11
C ASP A 587 9.38 26.14 -27.93
N ILE A 588 9.82 25.19 -28.75
CA ILE A 588 11.07 25.32 -29.52
C ILE A 588 11.06 26.52 -30.48
N ILE A 589 9.91 26.86 -31.05
CA ILE A 589 9.80 27.94 -31.98
C ILE A 589 9.80 29.29 -31.25
N LYS A 590 8.96 29.42 -30.23
CA LYS A 590 8.81 30.64 -29.43
C LYS A 590 10.06 31.02 -28.68
N HIS A 591 10.76 30.01 -28.14
CA HIS A 591 11.92 30.19 -27.28
C HIS A 591 13.26 29.98 -28.01
N LYS A 592 13.24 29.95 -29.36
CA LYS A 592 14.44 29.64 -30.16
C LYS A 592 15.64 30.50 -29.83
N THR A 593 15.49 31.80 -29.69
CA THR A 593 16.60 32.73 -29.39
C THR A 593 17.26 32.37 -28.06
N ILE A 594 16.46 32.11 -27.01
CA ILE A 594 16.97 31.73 -25.68
C ILE A 594 17.67 30.38 -25.74
N ILE A 595 17.10 29.40 -26.46
CA ILE A 595 17.69 28.10 -26.66
C ILE A 595 19.06 28.22 -27.35
N ASP A 596 19.14 29.02 -28.41
CA ASP A 596 20.37 29.24 -29.15
C ASP A 596 21.42 29.95 -28.31
N GLU A 597 21.06 30.92 -27.46
CA GLU A 597 21.96 31.59 -26.50
C GLU A 597 22.50 30.61 -25.45
N ILE A 598 21.66 29.74 -24.88
CA ILE A 598 22.10 28.74 -23.90
C ILE A 598 23.02 27.71 -24.54
N ASN A 599 22.68 27.26 -25.75
CA ASN A 599 23.53 26.34 -26.51
C ASN A 599 24.88 26.96 -26.86
N ASP A 600 24.91 28.22 -27.29
CA ASP A 600 26.16 28.96 -27.56
C ASP A 600 27.01 29.12 -26.30
N PHE A 601 26.37 29.43 -25.16
CA PHE A 601 27.06 29.48 -23.87
C PHE A 601 27.71 28.13 -23.51
N MET A 602 26.99 27.03 -23.66
CA MET A 602 27.52 25.68 -23.38
C MET A 602 28.61 25.26 -24.38
N HIS A 603 28.52 25.66 -25.66
CA HIS A 603 29.57 25.44 -26.66
C HIS A 603 30.86 26.22 -26.31
N LYS A 604 30.72 27.45 -25.84
CA LYS A 604 31.86 28.28 -25.41
C LYS A 604 32.52 27.73 -24.16
N LEU A 605 31.75 27.24 -23.19
CA LEU A 605 32.29 26.65 -21.97
C LEU A 605 32.96 25.28 -22.23
N PHE A 606 32.34 24.46 -23.06
CA PHE A 606 32.75 23.08 -23.34
C PHE A 606 32.85 22.85 -24.86
N PRO A 607 33.97 23.25 -25.48
CA PRO A 607 34.17 23.05 -26.90
C PRO A 607 34.21 21.58 -27.31
N GLN A 608 34.68 20.68 -26.43
CA GLN A 608 34.74 19.24 -26.66
C GLN A 608 33.30 18.65 -26.56
N PRO A 609 32.81 17.95 -27.63
CA PRO A 609 31.45 17.42 -27.64
C PRO A 609 31.14 16.46 -26.49
N GLU A 610 32.06 15.52 -26.21
CA GLU A 610 31.86 14.50 -25.19
C GLU A 610 31.73 15.11 -23.79
N LEU A 611 32.57 16.10 -23.47
CA LEU A 611 32.50 16.82 -22.18
C LEU A 611 31.22 17.66 -22.10
N ARG A 612 30.82 18.31 -23.21
CA ARG A 612 29.60 19.09 -23.27
C ARG A 612 28.35 18.22 -23.06
N ASP A 613 28.29 17.05 -23.70
CA ASP A 613 27.19 16.11 -23.55
C ASP A 613 27.14 15.56 -22.12
N TYR A 614 28.28 15.21 -21.52
CA TYR A 614 28.36 14.85 -20.12
C TYR A 614 27.84 15.98 -19.22
N MET A 615 28.25 17.22 -19.46
CA MET A 615 27.81 18.35 -18.64
C MET A 615 26.32 18.61 -18.75
N TRP A 616 25.71 18.47 -19.94
CA TRP A 616 24.25 18.52 -20.08
C TRP A 616 23.55 17.44 -19.26
N GLN A 617 24.01 16.19 -19.34
CA GLN A 617 23.47 15.09 -18.56
C GLN A 617 23.63 15.32 -17.05
N HIS A 618 24.79 15.75 -16.61
CA HIS A 618 25.07 16.06 -15.22
C HIS A 618 24.15 17.17 -14.68
N LEU A 619 24.03 18.29 -15.41
CA LEU A 619 23.16 19.40 -14.99
C LEU A 619 21.68 19.01 -15.00
N ALA A 620 21.24 18.26 -16.00
CA ALA A 620 19.87 17.74 -16.08
C ALA A 620 19.57 16.75 -14.95
N SER A 621 20.53 15.88 -14.59
CA SER A 621 20.35 14.92 -13.50
C SER A 621 20.17 15.59 -12.13
N SER A 622 20.57 16.84 -11.97
CA SER A 622 20.33 17.62 -10.74
C SER A 622 18.85 18.04 -10.55
N LEU A 623 18.00 17.89 -11.56
CA LEU A 623 16.57 18.16 -11.42
C LEU A 623 15.84 17.04 -10.65
N ILE A 624 16.36 15.81 -10.73
CA ILE A 624 15.82 14.63 -10.04
C ILE A 624 16.74 14.31 -8.86
N GLY A 625 16.16 14.10 -7.67
CA GLY A 625 16.93 13.87 -6.44
C GLY A 625 17.44 12.43 -6.27
N GLU A 626 17.67 11.72 -7.36
CA GLU A 626 18.24 10.37 -7.33
C GLU A 626 19.76 10.41 -7.54
N ASN A 627 20.50 9.65 -6.73
CA ASN A 627 21.96 9.63 -6.71
C ASN A 627 22.53 8.28 -7.19
N ASN A 628 21.89 7.67 -8.18
CA ASN A 628 22.23 6.32 -8.66
C ASN A 628 23.66 6.20 -9.20
N ASP A 629 24.21 7.28 -9.78
CA ASP A 629 25.57 7.35 -10.36
C ASP A 629 26.65 7.55 -9.30
N GLN A 630 26.29 7.99 -8.09
CA GLN A 630 27.20 8.22 -6.98
C GLN A 630 28.38 9.15 -7.33
N THR A 631 28.21 10.08 -8.27
CA THR A 631 29.28 10.91 -8.81
C THR A 631 29.62 12.10 -7.90
N PHE A 632 30.92 12.43 -7.85
CA PHE A 632 31.48 13.62 -7.26
C PHE A 632 32.16 14.45 -8.34
N ASN A 633 31.59 15.59 -8.68
CA ASN A 633 32.00 16.39 -9.82
C ASN A 633 33.00 17.50 -9.38
N ILE A 634 34.15 17.57 -10.02
CA ILE A 634 35.20 18.57 -9.79
C ILE A 634 35.28 19.49 -11.01
N TYR A 635 34.81 20.72 -10.87
CA TYR A 635 34.93 21.76 -11.87
C TYR A 635 36.32 22.40 -11.76
N ASN A 636 37.26 21.92 -12.58
CA ASN A 636 38.64 22.36 -12.55
C ASN A 636 38.96 23.39 -13.64
N GLY A 637 39.77 24.42 -13.29
CA GLY A 637 40.25 25.39 -14.29
C GLY A 637 40.89 26.64 -13.69
N ASN A 638 41.76 27.29 -14.42
CA ASN A 638 42.74 28.31 -13.95
C ASN A 638 42.16 29.72 -13.71
N GLY A 639 40.86 29.88 -13.45
CA GLY A 639 40.24 31.18 -13.25
C GLY A 639 39.72 31.83 -14.54
N SER A 640 38.71 32.71 -14.39
CA SER A 640 38.01 33.43 -15.50
C SER A 640 37.50 32.55 -16.66
N ASN A 641 37.20 31.31 -16.40
CA ASN A 641 36.82 30.28 -17.38
C ASN A 641 35.34 29.83 -17.28
N GLY A 642 34.50 30.67 -16.66
CA GLY A 642 33.05 30.49 -16.66
C GLY A 642 32.49 29.57 -15.60
N LYS A 643 33.28 28.91 -14.71
CA LYS A 643 32.78 28.04 -13.61
C LYS A 643 31.71 28.73 -12.78
N SER A 644 32.02 29.94 -12.26
CA SER A 644 31.08 30.71 -11.42
C SER A 644 29.80 31.07 -12.17
N LYS A 645 29.90 31.39 -13.47
CA LYS A 645 28.74 31.72 -14.30
C LYS A 645 27.80 30.52 -14.51
N LEU A 646 28.34 29.32 -14.67
CA LEU A 646 27.55 28.08 -14.73
C LEU A 646 26.87 27.82 -13.39
N VAL A 647 27.57 27.99 -12.26
CA VAL A 647 26.98 27.82 -10.92
C VAL A 647 25.90 28.88 -10.66
N GLU A 648 26.09 30.14 -11.08
CA GLU A 648 25.05 31.18 -11.00
C GLU A 648 23.82 30.85 -11.82
N LEU A 649 23.98 30.33 -13.04
CA LEU A 649 22.87 29.87 -13.88
C LEU A 649 22.09 28.77 -13.19
N MET A 650 22.77 27.75 -12.67
CA MET A 650 22.13 26.65 -11.93
C MET A 650 21.45 27.14 -10.64
N ALA A 651 22.05 28.11 -9.94
CA ALA A 651 21.43 28.72 -8.77
C ALA A 651 20.14 29.46 -9.11
N ALA A 652 20.12 30.18 -10.24
CA ALA A 652 18.92 30.86 -10.72
C ALA A 652 17.82 29.87 -11.15
N CYS A 653 18.18 28.72 -11.73
CA CYS A 653 17.25 27.68 -12.12
C CYS A 653 16.67 26.90 -10.95
N LEU A 654 17.50 26.58 -9.93
CA LEU A 654 17.17 25.66 -8.87
C LEU A 654 16.68 26.33 -7.57
N GLY A 655 16.94 27.61 -7.39
CA GLY A 655 16.49 28.36 -6.21
C GLY A 655 16.91 27.67 -4.89
N ASN A 656 15.93 27.33 -4.04
CA ASN A 656 16.17 26.66 -2.75
C ASN A 656 16.72 25.22 -2.87
N TYR A 657 16.69 24.63 -4.05
CA TYR A 657 17.27 23.30 -4.30
C TYR A 657 18.79 23.33 -4.49
N LYS A 658 19.39 24.54 -4.58
CA LYS A 658 20.85 24.73 -4.60
C LYS A 658 21.35 25.13 -3.22
N ALA A 659 22.43 24.50 -2.75
CA ALA A 659 23.13 24.90 -1.54
C ALA A 659 24.62 25.18 -1.78
N THR A 660 25.22 26.05 -0.96
CA THR A 660 26.66 26.19 -0.86
C THR A 660 27.14 25.62 0.46
N VAL A 661 28.09 24.73 0.43
CA VAL A 661 28.60 24.02 1.61
C VAL A 661 30.12 24.27 1.73
N PRO A 662 30.65 24.37 2.96
CA PRO A 662 32.07 24.55 3.15
C PRO A 662 32.86 23.31 2.70
N ILE A 663 34.02 23.51 2.11
CA ILE A 663 34.91 22.44 1.64
C ILE A 663 35.34 21.52 2.79
N THR A 664 35.39 22.05 4.02
CA THR A 664 35.71 21.29 5.23
C THR A 664 34.78 20.09 5.47
N LEU A 665 33.58 20.08 4.87
CA LEU A 665 32.69 18.94 4.95
C LEU A 665 33.32 17.65 4.38
N ILE A 666 34.19 17.76 3.38
CA ILE A 666 34.85 16.63 2.72
C ILE A 666 36.38 16.58 2.93
N THR A 667 36.98 17.56 3.63
CA THR A 667 38.43 17.60 3.92
C THR A 667 38.76 17.43 5.40
N ALA A 668 37.82 17.76 6.29
CA ALA A 668 38.03 17.62 7.73
C ALA A 668 37.83 16.18 8.22
N LYS A 669 38.31 15.88 9.41
CA LYS A 669 37.96 14.64 10.13
C LYS A 669 36.51 14.70 10.58
N ARG A 670 35.89 13.52 10.73
CA ARG A 670 34.54 13.46 11.28
C ARG A 670 34.41 14.17 12.62
N ASN A 671 33.36 14.94 12.76
CA ASN A 671 33.01 15.57 14.03
C ASN A 671 32.75 14.52 15.12
N THR A 672 32.98 14.87 16.38
CA THR A 672 32.67 14.00 17.51
C THR A 672 31.17 13.71 17.59
N ILE A 673 30.83 12.51 18.06
CA ILE A 673 29.41 12.08 18.24
C ILE A 673 28.68 13.12 19.11
N GLY A 674 27.52 13.59 18.62
CA GLY A 674 26.68 14.56 19.33
C GLY A 674 27.02 16.06 19.04
N SER A 675 28.03 16.35 18.23
CA SER A 675 28.31 17.72 17.78
C SER A 675 27.25 18.25 16.82
N THR A 676 27.15 19.57 16.71
CA THR A 676 26.28 20.22 15.72
C THR A 676 26.87 20.10 14.32
N SER A 677 26.04 19.86 13.32
CA SER A 677 26.38 19.74 11.91
C SER A 677 25.32 20.44 11.05
N SER A 678 25.18 21.75 11.28
CA SER A 678 24.19 22.59 10.60
C SER A 678 24.34 22.56 9.07
N GLU A 679 25.60 22.45 8.60
CA GLU A 679 25.99 22.31 7.19
C GLU A 679 25.45 21.03 6.55
N VAL A 680 25.29 19.95 7.32
CA VAL A 680 24.65 18.69 6.84
C VAL A 680 23.14 18.85 6.80
N VAL A 681 22.53 19.43 7.84
CA VAL A 681 21.07 19.62 7.93
C VAL A 681 20.53 20.45 6.77
N GLN A 682 21.23 21.48 6.33
CA GLN A 682 20.81 22.33 5.20
C GLN A 682 20.78 21.59 3.85
N LEU A 683 21.42 20.42 3.75
CA LEU A 683 21.45 19.61 2.53
C LEU A 683 20.19 18.76 2.33
N LYS A 684 19.30 18.68 3.32
CA LYS A 684 18.03 17.96 3.16
C LYS A 684 17.21 18.54 2.00
N GLY A 685 16.81 17.68 1.05
CA GLY A 685 16.03 18.06 -0.14
C GLY A 685 16.78 18.91 -1.17
N VAL A 686 18.07 19.22 -0.97
CA VAL A 686 18.91 19.91 -1.96
C VAL A 686 19.17 18.99 -3.15
N ARG A 687 19.29 19.57 -4.36
CA ARG A 687 19.58 18.87 -5.62
C ARG A 687 20.97 19.13 -6.17
N TYR A 688 21.53 20.29 -5.85
CA TYR A 688 22.81 20.76 -6.35
C TYR A 688 23.59 21.41 -5.21
N ALA A 689 24.60 20.72 -4.69
CA ALA A 689 25.44 21.18 -3.59
C ALA A 689 26.80 21.58 -4.12
N VAL A 690 27.19 22.84 -3.91
CA VAL A 690 28.45 23.42 -4.44
C VAL A 690 29.38 23.75 -3.29
N MET A 691 30.61 23.30 -3.41
CA MET A 691 31.77 23.68 -2.57
C MET A 691 32.71 24.56 -3.37
N GLN A 692 33.30 25.52 -2.70
CA GLN A 692 34.23 26.45 -3.35
C GLN A 692 35.64 26.32 -2.76
N GLU A 693 36.59 26.45 -3.65
CA GLU A 693 38.05 26.58 -3.46
C GLU A 693 38.64 25.87 -2.24
N PRO A 694 39.06 24.60 -2.38
CA PRO A 694 39.95 23.99 -1.41
C PRO A 694 41.27 24.79 -1.28
N SER A 695 41.81 24.81 -0.09
CA SER A 695 43.16 25.36 0.12
C SER A 695 44.20 24.44 -0.53
N LYS A 696 45.34 25.03 -0.92
CA LYS A 696 46.44 24.24 -1.46
C LYS A 696 46.94 23.24 -0.41
N GLY A 697 46.91 21.95 -0.75
CA GLY A 697 47.27 20.85 0.13
C GLY A 697 46.11 20.28 0.96
N ASP A 698 44.88 20.76 0.75
CA ASP A 698 43.70 20.11 1.31
C ASP A 698 43.57 18.72 0.74
N ARG A 699 43.34 17.75 1.62
CA ARG A 699 43.22 16.35 1.28
C ARG A 699 41.75 15.88 1.36
N LEU A 700 41.30 15.15 0.34
CA LEU A 700 39.98 14.55 0.34
C LEU A 700 39.87 13.49 1.44
N ASN A 701 38.81 13.56 2.23
CA ASN A 701 38.40 12.48 3.12
C ASN A 701 37.51 11.52 2.32
N GLU A 702 38.10 10.45 1.82
CA GLU A 702 37.45 9.51 0.93
C GLU A 702 36.23 8.81 1.59
N GLY A 703 36.29 8.55 2.91
CA GLY A 703 35.21 7.95 3.67
C GLY A 703 33.96 8.84 3.71
N ILE A 704 34.15 10.14 4.01
CA ILE A 704 33.02 11.10 4.02
C ILE A 704 32.49 11.32 2.60
N MET A 705 33.35 11.44 1.61
CA MET A 705 32.93 11.60 0.22
C MET A 705 32.07 10.43 -0.25
N LYS A 706 32.48 9.20 0.06
CA LYS A 706 31.70 7.99 -0.27
C LYS A 706 30.33 7.96 0.43
N GLU A 707 30.30 8.33 1.71
CA GLU A 707 29.06 8.41 2.49
C GLU A 707 28.09 9.44 1.89
N ILE A 708 28.56 10.64 1.59
CA ILE A 708 27.72 11.73 1.05
C ILE A 708 27.23 11.44 -0.37
N THR A 709 28.01 10.75 -1.17
CA THR A 709 27.65 10.40 -2.57
C THR A 709 27.02 9.00 -2.69
N GLY A 710 27.08 8.19 -1.64
CA GLY A 710 26.70 6.77 -1.69
C GLY A 710 25.20 6.48 -1.68
N GLY A 711 24.38 7.45 -1.29
CA GLY A 711 22.94 7.24 -1.10
C GLY A 711 22.57 6.70 0.29
N ASP A 712 23.54 6.51 1.17
CA ASP A 712 23.30 6.13 2.56
C ASP A 712 22.66 7.28 3.36
N PRO A 713 21.80 6.99 4.37
CA PRO A 713 21.20 8.03 5.19
C PRO A 713 22.25 8.87 5.95
N LEU A 714 22.17 10.20 5.80
CA LEU A 714 22.97 11.15 6.54
C LEU A 714 22.25 11.61 7.79
N GLN A 715 22.98 11.69 8.91
CA GLN A 715 22.49 12.26 10.15
C GLN A 715 23.11 13.63 10.40
N GLY A 716 22.28 14.63 10.67
CA GLY A 716 22.72 15.97 11.03
C GLY A 716 21.92 16.56 12.19
N ARG A 717 22.55 17.49 12.93
CA ARG A 717 21.89 18.20 14.03
C ARG A 717 22.18 19.70 13.91
N ALA A 718 21.12 20.49 13.75
CA ALA A 718 21.23 21.94 13.83
C ALA A 718 21.29 22.40 15.30
N LEU A 719 21.84 23.61 15.52
CA LEU A 719 21.94 24.21 16.86
C LEU A 719 20.53 24.32 17.47
N PHE A 720 20.37 23.82 18.69
CA PHE A 720 19.11 23.77 19.46
C PHE A 720 17.97 22.98 18.82
N LYS A 721 18.21 22.21 17.74
CA LYS A 721 17.25 21.31 17.11
C LYS A 721 17.60 19.86 17.41
N ASP A 722 16.63 18.98 17.23
CA ASP A 722 16.83 17.53 17.32
C ASP A 722 17.57 17.03 16.09
N SER A 723 18.20 15.84 16.16
CA SER A 723 18.89 15.23 15.03
C SER A 723 17.85 14.82 13.98
N ILE A 724 18.17 15.05 12.71
CA ILE A 724 17.39 14.56 11.58
C ILE A 724 18.23 13.58 10.76
N THR A 725 17.56 12.60 10.17
CA THR A 725 18.17 11.64 9.24
C THR A 725 17.48 11.79 7.88
N PHE A 726 18.25 11.84 6.81
CA PHE A 726 17.71 11.97 5.45
C PHE A 726 18.62 11.30 4.42
N ILE A 727 18.05 10.90 3.30
CA ILE A 727 18.81 10.37 2.16
C ILE A 727 19.28 11.53 1.29
N PRO A 728 20.59 11.60 0.92
CA PRO A 728 21.12 12.62 0.02
C PRO A 728 20.44 12.60 -1.35
N GLN A 729 20.00 13.77 -1.80
CA GLN A 729 19.32 13.94 -3.09
C GLN A 729 20.10 14.86 -4.04
N PHE A 730 21.31 15.24 -3.68
CA PHE A 730 22.08 16.26 -4.38
C PHE A 730 23.24 15.68 -5.19
N LYS A 731 23.54 16.31 -6.30
CA LYS A 731 24.81 16.17 -7.00
C LYS A 731 25.84 17.08 -6.32
N LEU A 732 26.96 16.48 -5.91
CA LEU A 732 28.02 17.21 -5.23
C LEU A 732 29.03 17.76 -6.25
N VAL A 733 29.35 19.06 -6.14
CA VAL A 733 30.23 19.78 -7.05
C VAL A 733 31.27 20.55 -6.23
N VAL A 734 32.53 20.44 -6.61
CA VAL A 734 33.61 21.28 -6.10
C VAL A 734 34.19 22.16 -7.21
N CYS A 735 34.16 23.49 -7.01
CA CYS A 735 34.83 24.43 -7.93
C CYS A 735 36.23 24.70 -7.43
N THR A 736 37.24 24.41 -8.25
CA THR A 736 38.64 24.54 -7.85
C THR A 736 39.53 25.00 -9.00
N ASN A 737 40.67 25.61 -8.64
CA ASN A 737 41.78 25.86 -9.55
C ASN A 737 42.92 24.86 -9.32
N THR A 738 42.91 24.12 -8.22
CA THR A 738 43.91 23.10 -7.88
C THR A 738 43.18 21.85 -7.39
N LEU A 739 43.53 20.70 -7.95
CA LEU A 739 42.90 19.43 -7.54
C LEU A 739 43.24 19.10 -6.08
N LEU A 740 42.31 18.47 -5.40
CA LEU A 740 42.49 17.91 -4.06
C LEU A 740 43.45 16.72 -4.10
N ASP A 741 44.26 16.56 -3.06
CA ASP A 741 45.08 15.36 -2.89
C ASP A 741 44.19 14.17 -2.51
N VAL A 742 44.34 13.07 -3.28
CA VAL A 742 43.60 11.81 -3.07
C VAL A 742 44.60 10.68 -2.87
N ASN A 743 44.54 10.00 -1.72
CA ASN A 743 45.48 8.93 -1.37
C ASN A 743 44.78 7.54 -1.33
N SER A 744 43.77 7.33 -2.15
CA SER A 744 43.06 6.08 -2.18
C SER A 744 43.57 5.13 -3.27
N ASN A 745 43.74 3.86 -2.91
CA ASN A 745 44.01 2.76 -3.85
C ASN A 745 42.70 1.99 -4.24
N ASP A 746 41.56 2.51 -3.87
CA ASP A 746 40.26 1.82 -3.94
C ASP A 746 39.47 2.33 -5.14
N GLU A 747 39.01 1.41 -5.98
CA GLU A 747 38.18 1.69 -7.15
C GLU A 747 36.89 2.42 -6.81
N GLY A 748 36.32 2.17 -5.60
CA GLY A 748 35.11 2.82 -5.13
C GLY A 748 35.27 4.34 -4.99
N THR A 749 36.49 4.85 -4.74
CA THR A 749 36.82 6.27 -4.75
C THR A 749 36.94 6.81 -6.18
N TRP A 750 37.73 6.13 -6.99
CA TRP A 750 38.07 6.62 -8.32
C TRP A 750 36.88 6.65 -9.29
N ARG A 751 35.99 5.68 -9.23
CA ARG A 751 34.78 5.63 -10.08
C ARG A 751 33.80 6.79 -9.80
N ARG A 752 33.90 7.42 -8.60
CA ARG A 752 33.05 8.55 -8.23
C ARG A 752 33.61 9.90 -8.68
N LEU A 753 34.90 10.02 -8.87
CA LEU A 753 35.57 11.28 -9.19
C LEU A 753 35.44 11.63 -10.67
N CYS A 754 34.67 12.66 -10.98
CA CYS A 754 34.48 13.17 -12.33
C CYS A 754 35.11 14.56 -12.45
N VAL A 755 36.27 14.63 -13.13
CA VAL A 755 36.96 15.90 -13.35
C VAL A 755 36.46 16.55 -14.63
N CYS A 756 35.77 17.69 -14.48
CA CYS A 756 35.23 18.48 -15.59
C CYS A 756 36.19 19.69 -15.81
N GLU A 757 36.92 19.64 -16.91
CA GLU A 757 37.89 20.68 -17.21
C GLU A 757 37.28 21.89 -17.91
N PHE A 758 37.39 23.08 -17.31
CA PHE A 758 36.99 24.37 -17.88
C PHE A 758 38.16 24.97 -18.62
N LYS A 759 38.30 24.69 -19.90
CA LYS A 759 39.38 25.13 -20.77
C LYS A 759 39.10 26.43 -21.53
N SER A 760 37.90 26.96 -21.42
CA SER A 760 37.49 28.23 -22.03
C SER A 760 38.30 29.38 -21.41
N LYS A 761 38.70 30.36 -22.25
CA LYS A 761 39.40 31.58 -21.83
C LYS A 761 38.51 32.81 -21.98
#